data_aa76f1f62c7f2d648443af0ee702cda7
#
_entry.id   aa76f1f62c7f2d648443af0ee702cda7
#
_cell.length_a   1.000
_cell.length_b   1.000
_cell.length_c   1.000
_cell.angle_alpha   90.00
_cell.angle_beta   90.00
_cell.angle_gamma   90.00
#
_symmetry.space_group_name_H-M   'P 1'
#
loop_
_entity.id
_entity.type
_entity.pdbx_description
1 polymer ?
#
loop_
_entity_poly.entity_id
_entity_poly.type
_entity_poly.pdbx_seq_one_letter_code
_entity_poly.pdbx_strand_id
1 'polypeptide(L)'
;MNNFTPRAQQVLQLARKEADRFNHNYVGTEHLLLGLIKLGQGVAVNVLQKMGLDLETVRMEVEKQVGSGPETKMVGNIPYTPRVKKVLALAGKEAKALNHSYVGTEHILLGLLREGEGVAARVLKSLEIDIERTRNEILKELDPNFTPPEGEQEAEQGTAAGGKKDVKTPALRAFGRDLTDLAKKSELDPVIGRKNEIERVIQVLCRRTKNNPVLLGEAGVGKTAIVEGLAQEIANGNVPELLRDRKVITLDLALMVAGTKYRGQFEERIKAVMDEIRRSKNVILFIDELHTIVGAGSAEGAMDASNIIKPALSRGELQCVGATTLNEYRKYIEKDAALERRFQTVKVEAPTVEEAIQILKGLRPKYEAHHKAKLTDEALETAVKLSERYITGRFLPDKAIDVMDEAGARARINAMTRPPDVKEIEKEIEIIRGEKEAAIKAQDFEKAASLRDKEKQTKERLDTILTEWREEREEKQVVVTADDMMSVVSKVTGVPLQRMEQKETEKLLQMETELKGKVVGQDEAVVAISKALRRSRADLKDPRRPIGSFIFLGPTGVGKTFLAQTLAEFMFGDRDALIQIDMSEYMEKFTASRLIGSPPGYVGYEEGGQLSEAVRRRPYAVVLFDEIEKAHPDVMHLLLQILEDGKITDSLGRKIDFRNTIITMTSNVGADILRRQTTMGFAATKPLGEHEFEAMRDRLLEEAKKVFKPEFINRLDDIIVFHQLTKEDLMQIVELEVAKVLRRVKAKDVHIELDQSAKEFLIEKGYDPQYGARPMRRAVERYLEDPFAEELLRGNVKVGDVVHVGAANGKLVFSVAAPAGSEAASPS
;
A
#
# COMPACT_ATOMS: atom_id res chain seq x y z
N MET A 1 2.21 26.78 -30.58
CA MET A 1 3.59 27.16 -30.17
C MET A 1 3.76 27.24 -28.63
N ASN A 2 2.82 26.74 -27.85
CA ASN A 2 2.83 26.91 -26.38
C ASN A 2 3.86 26.01 -25.62
N ASN A 3 4.53 25.08 -26.30
CA ASN A 3 5.44 24.12 -25.67
C ASN A 3 6.93 24.35 -26.00
N PHE A 4 7.28 25.49 -26.63
CA PHE A 4 8.68 25.81 -26.94
C PHE A 4 9.35 26.48 -25.75
N THR A 5 10.57 26.04 -25.40
CA THR A 5 11.38 26.70 -24.38
C THR A 5 11.71 28.13 -24.77
N PRO A 6 12.00 29.03 -23.80
CA PRO A 6 12.40 30.42 -24.11
C PRO A 6 13.58 30.47 -25.09
N ARG A 7 14.56 29.57 -24.96
CA ARG A 7 15.70 29.49 -25.88
C ARG A 7 15.30 29.04 -27.28
N ALA A 8 14.39 28.08 -27.42
CA ALA A 8 13.87 27.65 -28.70
C ALA A 8 13.06 28.78 -29.39
N GLN A 9 12.33 29.57 -28.63
CA GLN A 9 11.65 30.77 -29.14
C GLN A 9 12.65 31.84 -29.63
N GLN A 10 13.77 32.03 -28.90
CA GLN A 10 14.86 32.94 -29.31
C GLN A 10 15.50 32.48 -30.63
N VAL A 11 15.69 31.14 -30.82
CA VAL A 11 16.20 30.60 -32.11
C VAL A 11 15.27 30.99 -33.26
N LEU A 12 13.92 30.89 -33.09
CA LEU A 12 12.97 31.28 -34.12
C LEU A 12 13.02 32.79 -34.43
N GLN A 13 13.26 33.62 -33.41
CA GLN A 13 13.43 35.06 -33.59
C GLN A 13 14.74 35.38 -34.33
N LEU A 14 15.86 34.71 -33.95
CA LEU A 14 17.14 34.84 -34.60
C LEU A 14 17.10 34.36 -36.03
N ALA A 15 16.43 33.25 -36.32
CA ALA A 15 16.21 32.74 -37.67
C ALA A 15 15.51 33.77 -38.58
N ARG A 16 14.54 34.53 -38.06
CA ARG A 16 13.91 35.61 -38.80
C ARG A 16 14.88 36.76 -39.08
N LYS A 17 15.71 37.13 -38.08
CA LYS A 17 16.74 38.16 -38.26
C LYS A 17 17.80 37.78 -39.27
N GLU A 18 18.16 36.48 -39.34
CA GLU A 18 19.10 35.99 -40.37
C GLU A 18 18.42 35.99 -41.76
N ALA A 19 17.14 35.64 -41.88
CA ALA A 19 16.41 35.78 -43.17
C ALA A 19 16.35 37.24 -43.65
N ASP A 20 16.10 38.20 -42.74
CA ASP A 20 16.20 39.64 -43.03
C ASP A 20 17.59 40.07 -43.47
N ARG A 21 18.66 39.57 -42.83
CA ARG A 21 20.05 39.86 -43.17
C ARG A 21 20.42 39.43 -44.57
N PHE A 22 19.88 38.26 -45.03
CA PHE A 22 20.09 37.74 -46.39
C PHE A 22 19.12 38.29 -47.43
N ASN A 23 18.25 39.23 -47.08
CA ASN A 23 17.19 39.80 -47.92
C ASN A 23 16.24 38.73 -48.45
N HIS A 24 15.96 37.69 -47.66
CA HIS A 24 15.03 36.64 -48.01
C HIS A 24 13.61 36.97 -47.50
N ASN A 25 12.59 36.76 -48.39
CA ASN A 25 11.19 36.96 -48.04
C ASN A 25 10.53 35.71 -47.38
N TYR A 26 11.30 34.73 -46.93
CA TYR A 26 10.92 33.52 -46.28
C TYR A 26 11.95 33.09 -45.22
N VAL A 27 11.48 32.37 -44.17
CA VAL A 27 12.37 31.71 -43.24
C VAL A 27 12.49 30.23 -43.65
N GLY A 28 13.68 29.84 -44.17
CA GLY A 28 14.03 28.48 -44.59
C GLY A 28 14.75 27.70 -43.46
N THR A 29 15.07 26.45 -43.73
CA THR A 29 15.78 25.55 -42.81
C THR A 29 17.20 26.07 -42.46
N GLU A 30 17.86 26.69 -43.47
CA GLU A 30 19.14 27.36 -43.34
C GLU A 30 19.12 28.46 -42.27
N HIS A 31 18.10 29.31 -42.30
CA HIS A 31 17.96 30.40 -41.33
C HIS A 31 17.71 29.84 -39.92
N LEU A 32 17.01 28.70 -39.82
CA LEU A 32 16.77 28.02 -38.53
C LEU A 32 18.07 27.48 -37.94
N LEU A 33 18.92 26.91 -38.76
CA LEU A 33 20.27 26.44 -38.37
C LEU A 33 21.18 27.63 -37.97
N LEU A 34 21.19 28.70 -38.76
CA LEU A 34 21.92 29.95 -38.41
C LEU A 34 21.43 30.56 -37.10
N GLY A 35 20.12 30.51 -36.86
CA GLY A 35 19.54 30.97 -35.60
C GLY A 35 19.98 30.12 -34.38
N LEU A 36 20.14 28.81 -34.55
CA LEU A 36 20.70 27.90 -33.53
C LEU A 36 22.19 28.27 -33.23
N ILE A 37 23.00 28.45 -34.27
CA ILE A 37 24.42 28.79 -34.14
C ILE A 37 24.60 30.17 -33.51
N LYS A 38 23.81 31.15 -33.92
CA LYS A 38 23.86 32.54 -33.41
C LYS A 38 23.42 32.68 -31.98
N LEU A 39 22.58 31.77 -31.49
CA LEU A 39 22.21 31.68 -30.06
C LEU A 39 23.45 31.42 -29.21
N GLY A 40 24.41 30.61 -29.72
CA GLY A 40 25.68 30.32 -29.05
C GLY A 40 25.59 29.53 -27.74
N GLN A 41 24.37 29.19 -27.31
CA GLN A 41 24.09 28.54 -26.04
C GLN A 41 22.95 27.52 -26.19
N GLY A 42 23.01 26.41 -25.43
CA GLY A 42 21.97 25.40 -25.38
C GLY A 42 22.49 24.02 -25.81
N VAL A 43 21.71 22.99 -25.51
CA VAL A 43 22.08 21.59 -25.72
C VAL A 43 22.44 21.30 -27.18
N ALA A 44 21.73 21.87 -28.16
CA ALA A 44 22.08 21.73 -29.57
C ALA A 44 23.49 22.23 -29.93
N VAL A 45 23.84 23.40 -29.41
CA VAL A 45 25.15 24.01 -29.69
C VAL A 45 26.27 23.24 -28.98
N ASN A 46 26.04 22.85 -27.70
CA ASN A 46 27.01 22.05 -26.95
C ASN A 46 27.28 20.70 -27.64
N VAL A 47 26.24 20.05 -28.15
CA VAL A 47 26.38 18.77 -28.87
C VAL A 47 27.15 18.93 -30.16
N LEU A 48 26.86 19.95 -30.96
CA LEU A 48 27.63 20.23 -32.20
C LEU A 48 29.09 20.47 -31.90
N GLN A 49 29.42 21.24 -30.86
CA GLN A 49 30.81 21.48 -30.43
C GLN A 49 31.50 20.21 -29.91
N LYS A 50 30.83 19.39 -29.12
CA LYS A 50 31.32 18.08 -28.66
C LYS A 50 31.62 17.11 -29.80
N MET A 51 30.86 17.21 -30.88
CA MET A 51 31.09 16.41 -32.09
C MET A 51 32.25 16.94 -32.94
N GLY A 52 32.96 17.95 -32.47
CA GLY A 52 34.15 18.49 -33.11
C GLY A 52 33.90 19.57 -34.17
N LEU A 53 32.66 20.13 -34.20
CA LEU A 53 32.31 21.16 -35.16
C LEU A 53 32.59 22.56 -34.61
N ASP A 54 33.29 23.35 -35.40
CA ASP A 54 33.38 24.78 -35.18
C ASP A 54 32.15 25.49 -35.75
N LEU A 55 31.46 26.26 -34.90
CA LEU A 55 30.23 26.97 -35.26
C LEU A 55 30.42 27.96 -36.42
N GLU A 56 31.63 28.58 -36.53
CA GLU A 56 31.95 29.49 -37.63
C GLU A 56 32.09 28.72 -38.96
N THR A 57 32.63 27.50 -38.92
CA THR A 57 32.72 26.63 -40.10
C THR A 57 31.33 26.25 -40.60
N VAL A 58 30.40 25.86 -39.70
CA VAL A 58 29.01 25.56 -40.07
C VAL A 58 28.34 26.80 -40.66
N ARG A 59 28.58 27.97 -40.07
CA ARG A 59 28.01 29.23 -40.56
C ARG A 59 28.51 29.57 -41.98
N MET A 60 29.85 29.49 -42.22
CA MET A 60 30.43 29.74 -43.54
C MET A 60 29.88 28.78 -44.59
N GLU A 61 29.69 27.52 -44.27
CA GLU A 61 29.18 26.54 -45.22
C GLU A 61 27.70 26.77 -45.52
N VAL A 62 26.92 27.22 -44.55
CA VAL A 62 25.50 27.65 -44.80
C VAL A 62 25.50 28.90 -45.69
N GLU A 63 26.33 29.89 -45.41
CA GLU A 63 26.44 31.17 -46.16
C GLU A 63 26.81 30.92 -47.61
N LYS A 64 27.73 29.97 -47.91
CA LYS A 64 28.07 29.56 -49.29
C LYS A 64 26.91 28.97 -50.09
N GLN A 65 26.04 28.22 -49.42
CA GLN A 65 24.92 27.55 -50.08
C GLN A 65 23.65 28.40 -50.27
N VAL A 66 23.52 29.47 -49.44
CA VAL A 66 22.25 30.19 -49.34
C VAL A 66 22.19 31.37 -50.33
N GLY A 67 23.30 32.08 -50.62
CA GLY A 67 23.29 33.28 -51.50
C GLY A 67 22.48 34.45 -50.90
N SER A 68 22.59 35.64 -51.52
CA SER A 68 21.79 36.81 -51.09
C SER A 68 20.55 36.96 -51.99
N GLY A 69 19.41 37.27 -51.36
CA GLY A 69 18.17 37.52 -52.08
C GLY A 69 18.14 38.95 -52.70
N PRO A 70 17.14 39.30 -53.56
CA PRO A 70 16.99 40.61 -54.15
C PRO A 70 16.72 41.69 -53.10
N GLU A 71 17.24 42.93 -53.29
CA GLU A 71 17.17 44.05 -52.35
C GLU A 71 15.75 44.64 -52.10
N THR A 72 14.71 43.89 -52.24
CA THR A 72 13.34 44.33 -51.98
C THR A 72 12.94 44.05 -50.51
N LYS A 73 12.97 45.07 -49.64
CA LYS A 73 12.44 44.97 -48.28
C LYS A 73 10.92 44.83 -48.26
N MET A 74 10.46 43.66 -47.88
CA MET A 74 9.05 43.48 -47.47
C MET A 74 8.84 44.02 -46.05
N VAL A 75 7.86 44.93 -45.89
CA VAL A 75 7.36 45.44 -44.62
C VAL A 75 6.34 44.41 -44.10
N GLY A 76 6.75 43.50 -43.24
CA GLY A 76 5.81 42.55 -42.63
C GLY A 76 6.50 41.31 -41.98
N ASN A 77 5.71 40.48 -41.33
CA ASN A 77 6.21 39.25 -40.66
C ASN A 77 6.59 38.21 -41.76
N ILE A 78 7.87 37.88 -41.85
CA ILE A 78 8.37 36.89 -42.82
C ILE A 78 7.81 35.50 -42.56
N PRO A 79 7.15 34.83 -43.52
CA PRO A 79 6.52 33.53 -43.35
C PRO A 79 7.53 32.39 -43.32
N TYR A 80 7.19 31.35 -42.55
CA TYR A 80 7.97 30.09 -42.56
C TYR A 80 7.68 29.29 -43.82
N THR A 81 8.72 28.70 -44.40
CA THR A 81 8.54 27.74 -45.51
C THR A 81 7.78 26.48 -45.06
N PRO A 82 7.14 25.75 -45.98
CA PRO A 82 6.52 24.45 -45.66
C PRO A 82 7.49 23.48 -44.98
N ARG A 83 8.78 23.49 -45.39
CA ARG A 83 9.83 22.66 -44.80
C ARG A 83 10.14 23.05 -43.37
N VAL A 84 10.21 24.32 -43.01
CA VAL A 84 10.39 24.75 -41.59
C VAL A 84 9.22 24.34 -40.75
N LYS A 85 7.99 24.44 -41.25
CA LYS A 85 6.80 23.93 -40.55
C LYS A 85 6.89 22.41 -40.33
N LYS A 86 7.40 21.64 -41.31
CA LYS A 86 7.67 20.20 -41.17
C LYS A 86 8.76 19.94 -40.09
N VAL A 87 9.86 20.70 -40.08
CA VAL A 87 10.92 20.60 -39.10
C VAL A 87 10.39 20.85 -37.68
N LEU A 88 9.57 21.88 -37.48
CA LEU A 88 8.99 22.18 -36.17
C LEU A 88 7.99 21.10 -35.72
N ALA A 89 7.25 20.51 -36.64
CA ALA A 89 6.38 19.35 -36.34
C ALA A 89 7.20 18.10 -35.99
N LEU A 90 8.32 17.87 -36.69
CA LEU A 90 9.26 16.78 -36.37
C LEU A 90 9.96 17.00 -35.02
N ALA A 91 10.39 18.24 -34.71
CA ALA A 91 10.93 18.59 -33.40
C ALA A 91 9.94 18.27 -32.26
N GLY A 92 8.66 18.56 -32.46
CA GLY A 92 7.62 18.16 -31.51
C GLY A 92 7.41 16.64 -31.38
N LYS A 93 7.65 15.87 -32.44
CA LYS A 93 7.64 14.40 -32.40
C LYS A 93 8.87 13.85 -31.69
N GLU A 94 10.06 14.41 -31.92
CA GLU A 94 11.30 14.03 -31.21
C GLU A 94 11.19 14.35 -29.71
N ALA A 95 10.66 15.50 -29.32
CA ALA A 95 10.42 15.83 -27.93
C ALA A 95 9.54 14.76 -27.24
N LYS A 96 8.44 14.34 -27.90
CA LYS A 96 7.60 13.26 -27.40
C LYS A 96 8.29 11.90 -27.37
N ALA A 97 9.12 11.59 -28.35
CA ALA A 97 9.90 10.34 -28.39
C ALA A 97 10.97 10.27 -27.30
N LEU A 98 11.47 11.43 -26.84
CA LEU A 98 12.38 11.56 -25.72
C LEU A 98 11.66 11.77 -24.37
N ASN A 99 10.32 11.61 -24.33
CA ASN A 99 9.46 11.84 -23.15
C ASN A 99 9.55 13.26 -22.53
N HIS A 100 9.88 14.27 -23.35
CA HIS A 100 9.92 15.65 -22.92
C HIS A 100 8.57 16.36 -23.14
N SER A 101 8.10 17.12 -22.14
CA SER A 101 6.88 17.94 -22.24
C SER A 101 7.10 19.27 -22.97
N TYR A 102 8.34 19.60 -23.31
CA TYR A 102 8.78 20.84 -23.94
C TYR A 102 9.58 20.59 -25.22
N VAL A 103 9.62 21.59 -26.11
CA VAL A 103 10.46 21.56 -27.32
C VAL A 103 11.64 22.51 -27.11
N GLY A 104 12.83 21.97 -26.94
CA GLY A 104 14.08 22.70 -26.78
C GLY A 104 14.88 22.85 -28.07
N THR A 105 16.08 23.44 -27.95
CA THR A 105 17.03 23.63 -29.07
C THR A 105 17.49 22.31 -29.69
N GLU A 106 17.72 21.30 -28.86
CA GLU A 106 18.08 19.93 -29.20
C GLU A 106 17.02 19.26 -30.10
N HIS A 107 15.76 19.48 -29.80
CA HIS A 107 14.65 18.91 -30.59
C HIS A 107 14.54 19.60 -31.96
N ILE A 108 14.87 20.90 -32.04
CA ILE A 108 14.94 21.62 -33.32
C ILE A 108 16.07 21.07 -34.19
N LEU A 109 17.25 20.79 -33.61
CA LEU A 109 18.39 20.20 -34.32
C LEU A 109 18.04 18.80 -34.87
N LEU A 110 17.42 17.93 -34.03
CA LEU A 110 16.96 16.61 -34.46
C LEU A 110 15.90 16.71 -35.57
N GLY A 111 14.98 17.69 -35.44
CA GLY A 111 13.98 17.97 -36.48
C GLY A 111 14.60 18.37 -37.84
N LEU A 112 15.66 19.17 -37.82
CA LEU A 112 16.43 19.54 -39.01
C LEU A 112 17.12 18.33 -39.68
N LEU A 113 17.76 17.49 -38.88
CA LEU A 113 18.42 16.28 -39.37
C LEU A 113 17.42 15.29 -39.94
N ARG A 114 16.25 15.12 -39.31
CA ARG A 114 15.21 14.17 -39.71
C ARG A 114 14.43 14.60 -40.96
N GLU A 115 14.34 15.91 -41.21
CA GLU A 115 13.73 16.42 -42.42
C GLU A 115 14.55 16.02 -43.70
N GLY A 116 15.87 16.04 -43.59
CA GLY A 116 16.82 15.36 -44.46
C GLY A 116 17.04 15.97 -45.83
N GLU A 117 16.17 16.84 -46.34
CA GLU A 117 16.23 17.40 -47.72
C GLU A 117 16.51 18.91 -47.77
N GLY A 118 16.37 19.61 -46.61
CA GLY A 118 16.61 21.05 -46.55
C GLY A 118 18.08 21.41 -46.66
N VAL A 119 18.37 22.69 -46.91
CA VAL A 119 19.75 23.21 -47.01
C VAL A 119 20.50 22.92 -45.69
N ALA A 120 19.86 23.15 -44.52
CA ALA A 120 20.45 22.83 -43.21
C ALA A 120 20.85 21.35 -43.10
N ALA A 121 20.00 20.45 -43.52
CA ALA A 121 20.26 19.01 -43.46
C ALA A 121 21.44 18.60 -44.39
N ARG A 122 21.52 19.20 -45.58
CA ARG A 122 22.61 18.95 -46.52
C ARG A 122 23.95 19.46 -45.96
N VAL A 123 23.95 20.66 -45.36
CA VAL A 123 25.15 21.19 -44.74
C VAL A 123 25.60 20.33 -43.57
N LEU A 124 24.69 19.93 -42.70
CA LEU A 124 25.03 19.06 -41.56
C LEU A 124 25.55 17.69 -42.05
N LYS A 125 24.98 17.12 -43.12
CA LYS A 125 25.47 15.87 -43.73
C LYS A 125 26.84 16.04 -44.38
N SER A 126 27.12 17.18 -45.05
CA SER A 126 28.43 17.44 -45.64
C SER A 126 29.55 17.60 -44.61
N LEU A 127 29.17 17.88 -43.36
CA LEU A 127 30.03 17.96 -42.17
C LEU A 127 30.03 16.65 -41.36
N GLU A 128 29.63 15.54 -41.94
CA GLU A 128 29.61 14.19 -41.38
C GLU A 128 28.75 14.05 -40.10
N ILE A 129 27.71 14.86 -39.95
CA ILE A 129 26.74 14.75 -38.83
C ILE A 129 25.63 13.82 -39.21
N ASP A 130 25.58 12.70 -38.49
CA ASP A 130 24.48 11.72 -38.58
C ASP A 130 23.43 11.92 -37.49
N ILE A 131 22.17 11.61 -37.81
CA ILE A 131 21.04 11.79 -36.90
C ILE A 131 21.13 10.89 -35.65
N GLU A 132 21.54 9.63 -35.82
CA GLU A 132 21.61 8.68 -34.71
C GLU A 132 22.78 9.03 -33.77
N ARG A 133 23.92 9.40 -34.31
CA ARG A 133 25.06 9.88 -33.53
C ARG A 133 24.72 11.15 -32.76
N THR A 134 24.07 12.12 -33.41
CA THR A 134 23.62 13.37 -32.75
C THR A 134 22.60 13.10 -31.68
N ARG A 135 21.66 12.17 -31.90
CA ARG A 135 20.66 11.77 -30.92
C ARG A 135 21.29 11.15 -29.67
N ASN A 136 22.25 10.26 -29.87
CA ASN A 136 22.99 9.64 -28.77
C ASN A 136 23.79 10.65 -27.94
N GLU A 137 24.42 11.63 -28.60
CA GLU A 137 25.13 12.72 -27.88
C GLU A 137 24.17 13.67 -27.16
N ILE A 138 22.98 13.94 -27.73
CA ILE A 138 21.91 14.70 -27.02
C ILE A 138 21.45 13.94 -25.77
N LEU A 139 21.24 12.63 -25.88
CA LEU A 139 20.82 11.81 -24.74
C LEU A 139 21.89 11.78 -23.64
N LYS A 140 23.17 11.67 -23.98
CA LYS A 140 24.29 11.76 -23.01
C LYS A 140 24.38 13.14 -22.33
N GLU A 141 24.06 14.22 -23.06
CA GLU A 141 24.07 15.56 -22.48
C GLU A 141 22.90 15.80 -21.54
N LEU A 142 21.75 15.17 -21.78
CA LEU A 142 20.53 15.31 -20.97
C LEU A 142 20.49 14.35 -19.78
N ASP A 143 21.11 13.18 -19.91
CA ASP A 143 21.25 12.16 -18.86
C ASP A 143 22.69 11.67 -18.77
N PRO A 144 23.50 12.12 -17.79
CA PRO A 144 24.90 11.71 -17.63
C PRO A 144 25.11 10.20 -17.43
N ASN A 145 24.05 9.46 -17.07
CA ASN A 145 24.11 8.01 -16.89
C ASN A 145 23.68 7.22 -18.13
N PHE A 146 23.36 7.92 -19.22
CA PHE A 146 22.99 7.27 -20.47
C PHE A 146 24.20 6.66 -21.16
N THR A 147 24.29 5.33 -21.22
CA THR A 147 25.20 4.57 -22.07
C THR A 147 24.50 4.26 -23.39
N PRO A 148 25.02 4.70 -24.55
CA PRO A 148 24.46 4.33 -25.83
C PRO A 148 24.52 2.81 -26.03
N PRO A 149 23.52 2.17 -26.64
CA PRO A 149 23.67 0.79 -27.11
C PRO A 149 24.80 0.77 -28.14
N GLU A 150 25.90 0.06 -27.80
CA GLU A 150 26.99 -0.20 -28.76
C GLU A 150 26.44 -1.02 -29.92
N GLY A 151 26.32 -0.38 -31.07
CA GLY A 151 25.89 -1.05 -32.31
C GLY A 151 26.15 -0.22 -33.54
N GLU A 152 27.08 -0.70 -34.30
CA GLU A 152 27.46 -0.34 -35.67
C GLU A 152 28.66 0.60 -35.86
N GLN A 153 29.87 0.02 -35.83
CA GLN A 153 30.99 0.41 -36.68
C GLN A 153 31.42 -0.80 -37.51
N GLU A 154 31.19 -0.65 -38.78
CA GLU A 154 31.92 -1.14 -39.98
C GLU A 154 32.85 -2.35 -39.85
N ALA A 155 32.44 -3.43 -40.55
CA ALA A 155 33.31 -4.52 -40.87
C ALA A 155 33.92 -4.29 -42.30
N GLU A 156 35.20 -3.96 -42.37
CA GLU A 156 36.03 -4.35 -43.52
C GLU A 156 37.36 -4.97 -43.06
N GLN A 157 37.52 -6.19 -43.56
CA GLN A 157 38.72 -6.96 -43.82
C GLN A 157 39.62 -7.51 -42.67
N GLY A 158 39.61 -8.84 -42.62
CA GLY A 158 40.89 -9.54 -42.42
C GLY A 158 40.87 -10.77 -41.54
N THR A 159 40.76 -11.96 -42.16
CA THR A 159 41.40 -13.25 -41.82
C THR A 159 41.02 -14.02 -40.56
N ALA A 160 40.38 -15.14 -40.77
CA ALA A 160 40.40 -16.45 -40.17
C ALA A 160 41.10 -16.72 -38.85
N ALA A 161 40.34 -17.07 -37.81
CA ALA A 161 40.62 -18.17 -36.87
C ALA A 161 39.33 -18.55 -36.14
N GLY A 162 39.03 -19.86 -36.03
CA GLY A 162 37.76 -20.42 -35.60
C GLY A 162 37.36 -20.07 -34.17
N GLY A 163 36.25 -19.37 -34.04
CA GLY A 163 35.48 -19.16 -32.85
C GLY A 163 34.00 -19.29 -33.20
N LYS A 164 33.21 -20.05 -32.43
CA LYS A 164 31.76 -20.23 -32.58
C LYS A 164 31.08 -18.84 -32.75
N LYS A 165 30.48 -18.58 -33.90
CA LYS A 165 29.70 -17.35 -34.16
C LYS A 165 28.52 -17.29 -33.22
N ASP A 166 28.54 -16.33 -32.28
CA ASP A 166 27.32 -15.93 -31.53
C ASP A 166 26.31 -15.36 -32.51
N VAL A 167 25.19 -16.05 -32.62
CA VAL A 167 24.06 -15.60 -33.45
C VAL A 167 23.49 -14.32 -32.84
N LYS A 168 23.60 -13.19 -33.56
CA LYS A 168 23.01 -11.92 -33.13
C LYS A 168 21.51 -12.08 -32.93
N THR A 169 20.99 -11.85 -31.69
CA THR A 169 19.59 -11.96 -31.31
C THR A 169 19.02 -10.59 -30.87
N PRO A 170 18.81 -9.64 -31.82
CA PRO A 170 18.40 -8.29 -31.51
C PRO A 170 17.02 -8.19 -30.87
N ALA A 171 16.01 -9.00 -31.33
CA ALA A 171 14.68 -8.97 -30.75
C ALA A 171 14.65 -9.54 -29.32
N LEU A 172 15.40 -10.63 -29.06
CA LEU A 172 15.54 -11.17 -27.71
C LEU A 172 16.24 -10.19 -26.75
N ARG A 173 17.19 -9.39 -27.24
CA ARG A 173 17.82 -8.34 -26.43
C ARG A 173 16.92 -7.14 -26.18
N ALA A 174 16.03 -6.81 -27.14
CA ALA A 174 15.11 -5.67 -27.01
C ALA A 174 13.93 -5.97 -26.07
N PHE A 175 13.45 -7.21 -26.02
CA PHE A 175 12.24 -7.62 -25.28
C PHE A 175 12.52 -8.66 -24.19
N GLY A 176 13.76 -9.06 -23.97
CA GLY A 176 14.15 -10.06 -23.02
C GLY A 176 15.35 -9.65 -22.17
N ARG A 177 15.43 -10.21 -20.96
CA ARG A 177 16.56 -10.04 -20.04
C ARG A 177 17.33 -11.36 -19.95
N ASP A 178 18.61 -11.37 -20.32
CA ASP A 178 19.47 -12.56 -20.24
C ASP A 178 19.94 -12.79 -18.79
N LEU A 179 19.27 -13.73 -18.09
CA LEU A 179 19.60 -14.07 -16.72
C LEU A 179 20.98 -14.73 -16.60
N THR A 180 21.44 -15.45 -17.62
CA THR A 180 22.74 -16.15 -17.61
C THR A 180 23.87 -15.15 -17.71
N ASP A 181 23.73 -14.09 -18.51
CA ASP A 181 24.72 -13.02 -18.59
C ASP A 181 24.77 -12.21 -17.29
N LEU A 182 23.62 -11.95 -16.64
CA LEU A 182 23.55 -11.31 -15.33
C LEU A 182 24.17 -12.17 -14.22
N ALA A 183 23.95 -13.48 -14.26
CA ALA A 183 24.59 -14.42 -13.35
C ALA A 183 26.12 -14.37 -13.45
N LYS A 184 26.68 -14.31 -14.68
CA LYS A 184 28.12 -14.18 -14.92
C LYS A 184 28.69 -12.87 -14.37
N LYS A 185 27.90 -11.80 -14.36
CA LYS A 185 28.28 -10.50 -13.79
C LYS A 185 28.06 -10.41 -12.28
N SER A 186 27.51 -11.44 -11.65
CA SER A 186 27.14 -11.48 -10.23
C SER A 186 26.09 -10.40 -9.84
N GLU A 187 25.22 -10.04 -10.78
CA GLU A 187 24.18 -9.03 -10.57
C GLU A 187 22.88 -9.64 -10.03
N LEU A 188 22.75 -10.99 -10.09
CA LEU A 188 21.57 -11.69 -9.54
C LEU A 188 21.66 -11.84 -8.02
N ASP A 189 20.50 -12.03 -7.40
CA ASP A 189 20.40 -12.31 -5.97
C ASP A 189 20.83 -13.75 -5.66
N PRO A 190 21.44 -14.02 -4.49
CA PRO A 190 21.79 -15.36 -4.10
C PRO A 190 20.52 -16.18 -3.85
N VAL A 191 20.45 -17.37 -4.43
CA VAL A 191 19.30 -18.28 -4.26
C VAL A 191 19.58 -19.27 -3.13
N ILE A 192 18.73 -19.23 -2.11
CA ILE A 192 18.89 -20.01 -0.88
C ILE A 192 17.69 -20.96 -0.71
N GLY A 193 17.95 -22.19 -0.28
CA GLY A 193 16.92 -23.15 0.10
C GLY A 193 16.15 -23.81 -1.05
N ARG A 194 16.53 -23.58 -2.34
CA ARG A 194 15.78 -24.04 -3.53
C ARG A 194 16.51 -25.09 -4.37
N LYS A 195 17.48 -25.80 -3.79
CA LYS A 195 18.28 -26.79 -4.52
C LYS A 195 17.44 -27.90 -5.14
N ASN A 196 16.46 -28.43 -4.40
CA ASN A 196 15.63 -29.55 -4.86
C ASN A 196 14.77 -29.17 -6.07
N GLU A 197 14.18 -27.95 -6.01
CA GLU A 197 13.36 -27.43 -7.11
C GLU A 197 14.22 -27.13 -8.35
N ILE A 198 15.42 -26.56 -8.17
CA ILE A 198 16.37 -26.30 -9.27
C ILE A 198 16.81 -27.62 -9.91
N GLU A 199 17.22 -28.63 -9.13
CA GLU A 199 17.55 -29.96 -9.63
C GLU A 199 16.38 -30.58 -10.39
N ARG A 200 15.15 -30.41 -9.86
CA ARG A 200 13.97 -30.94 -10.53
C ARG A 200 13.69 -30.23 -11.86
N VAL A 201 13.90 -28.93 -11.94
CA VAL A 201 13.81 -28.16 -13.19
C VAL A 201 14.85 -28.64 -14.18
N ILE A 202 16.11 -28.83 -13.77
CA ILE A 202 17.20 -29.38 -14.59
C ILE A 202 16.84 -30.78 -15.13
N GLN A 203 16.34 -31.66 -14.26
CA GLN A 203 15.88 -33.00 -14.65
C GLN A 203 14.80 -32.96 -15.72
N VAL A 204 13.80 -32.06 -15.54
CA VAL A 204 12.70 -31.88 -16.51
C VAL A 204 13.22 -31.35 -17.84
N LEU A 205 14.09 -30.35 -17.84
CA LEU A 205 14.69 -29.78 -19.06
C LEU A 205 15.51 -30.80 -19.87
N CYS A 206 16.09 -31.81 -19.21
CA CYS A 206 16.86 -32.88 -19.86
C CYS A 206 15.97 -34.02 -20.39
N ARG A 207 14.65 -34.02 -20.18
CA ARG A 207 13.76 -35.08 -20.65
C ARG A 207 13.56 -35.03 -22.16
N ARG A 208 13.29 -36.18 -22.77
CA ARG A 208 12.95 -36.30 -24.20
C ARG A 208 11.55 -35.73 -24.52
N THR A 209 10.61 -35.93 -23.60
CA THR A 209 9.20 -35.46 -23.73
C THR A 209 8.80 -34.77 -22.45
N LYS A 210 7.83 -33.86 -22.48
CA LYS A 210 7.44 -33.02 -21.34
C LYS A 210 8.64 -32.29 -20.72
N ASN A 211 9.48 -31.71 -21.58
CA ASN A 211 10.74 -31.09 -21.21
C ASN A 211 10.61 -29.58 -20.91
N ASN A 212 9.40 -29.08 -20.75
CA ASN A 212 9.12 -27.71 -20.33
C ASN A 212 8.58 -27.73 -18.90
N PRO A 213 9.37 -27.37 -17.88
CA PRO A 213 8.90 -27.27 -16.51
C PRO A 213 7.95 -26.08 -16.33
N VAL A 214 6.90 -26.27 -15.53
CA VAL A 214 6.03 -25.20 -15.05
C VAL A 214 6.11 -25.16 -13.54
N LEU A 215 6.57 -24.06 -13.00
CA LEU A 215 6.65 -23.79 -11.57
C LEU A 215 5.24 -23.39 -11.06
N LEU A 216 4.65 -24.26 -10.25
CA LEU A 216 3.32 -24.06 -9.68
C LEU A 216 3.44 -23.66 -8.21
N GLY A 217 3.00 -22.48 -7.86
CA GLY A 217 2.99 -21.99 -6.49
C GLY A 217 2.27 -20.66 -6.38
N GLU A 218 1.94 -20.29 -5.18
CA GLU A 218 1.29 -18.99 -4.92
C GLU A 218 2.19 -17.80 -5.28
N ALA A 219 1.60 -16.59 -5.38
CA ALA A 219 2.38 -15.38 -5.63
C ALA A 219 3.34 -15.11 -4.45
N GLY A 220 4.59 -14.71 -4.74
CA GLY A 220 5.58 -14.36 -3.72
C GLY A 220 6.32 -15.53 -3.06
N VAL A 221 6.12 -16.79 -3.49
CA VAL A 221 6.87 -17.95 -2.94
C VAL A 221 8.29 -18.11 -3.49
N GLY A 222 8.70 -17.26 -4.44
CA GLY A 222 10.06 -17.29 -5.01
C GLY A 222 10.20 -18.15 -6.27
N LYS A 223 9.17 -18.24 -7.12
CA LYS A 223 9.24 -18.97 -8.41
C LYS A 223 10.32 -18.40 -9.34
N THR A 224 10.41 -17.08 -9.43
CA THR A 224 11.43 -16.40 -10.26
C THR A 224 12.84 -16.64 -9.75
N ALA A 225 13.04 -16.70 -8.42
CA ALA A 225 14.34 -17.01 -7.82
C ALA A 225 14.86 -18.42 -8.21
N ILE A 226 13.98 -19.41 -8.39
CA ILE A 226 14.38 -20.74 -8.86
C ILE A 226 14.98 -20.68 -10.27
N VAL A 227 14.43 -19.82 -11.14
CA VAL A 227 14.93 -19.65 -12.51
C VAL A 227 16.23 -18.85 -12.52
N GLU A 228 16.35 -17.86 -11.64
CA GLU A 228 17.62 -17.15 -11.43
C GLU A 228 18.71 -18.09 -10.89
N GLY A 229 18.33 -19.00 -9.96
CA GLY A 229 19.22 -20.06 -9.49
C GLY A 229 19.64 -21.02 -10.60
N LEU A 230 18.72 -21.42 -11.48
CA LEU A 230 19.05 -22.21 -12.67
C LEU A 230 20.06 -21.47 -13.56
N ALA A 231 19.88 -20.17 -13.77
CA ALA A 231 20.82 -19.37 -14.56
C ALA A 231 22.21 -19.27 -13.91
N GLN A 232 22.27 -19.19 -12.56
CA GLN A 232 23.52 -19.22 -11.80
C GLN A 232 24.21 -20.58 -11.92
N GLU A 233 23.49 -21.71 -11.79
CA GLU A 233 24.04 -23.04 -11.96
C GLU A 233 24.58 -23.29 -13.38
N ILE A 234 23.89 -22.76 -14.41
CA ILE A 234 24.38 -22.80 -15.80
C ILE A 234 25.65 -21.93 -15.95
N ALA A 235 25.68 -20.74 -15.38
CA ALA A 235 26.82 -19.83 -15.45
C ALA A 235 28.07 -20.42 -14.75
N ASN A 236 27.86 -21.14 -13.64
CA ASN A 236 28.91 -21.82 -12.87
C ASN A 236 29.34 -23.17 -13.49
N GLY A 237 28.60 -23.65 -14.50
CA GLY A 237 28.89 -24.93 -15.13
C GLY A 237 28.45 -26.18 -14.34
N ASN A 238 27.65 -25.99 -13.27
CA ASN A 238 27.15 -27.08 -12.40
C ASN A 238 25.92 -27.80 -12.96
N VAL A 239 25.83 -27.90 -14.29
CA VAL A 239 24.69 -28.50 -14.99
C VAL A 239 25.18 -29.59 -15.95
N PRO A 240 24.30 -30.55 -16.34
CA PRO A 240 24.64 -31.54 -17.37
C PRO A 240 25.10 -30.89 -18.68
N GLU A 241 25.91 -31.56 -19.44
CA GLU A 241 26.49 -31.11 -20.72
C GLU A 241 25.47 -30.51 -21.70
N LEU A 242 24.26 -31.09 -21.69
CA LEU A 242 23.13 -30.61 -22.53
C LEU A 242 22.68 -29.18 -22.22
N LEU A 243 22.97 -28.63 -21.03
CA LEU A 243 22.55 -27.32 -20.58
C LEU A 243 23.71 -26.30 -20.43
N ARG A 244 24.97 -26.71 -20.55
CA ARG A 244 26.16 -25.86 -20.32
C ARG A 244 26.21 -24.64 -21.25
N ASP A 245 25.81 -24.79 -22.51
CA ASP A 245 25.83 -23.75 -23.53
C ASP A 245 24.47 -23.02 -23.66
N ARG A 246 23.53 -23.31 -22.77
CA ARG A 246 22.19 -22.71 -22.81
C ARG A 246 22.19 -21.34 -22.14
N LYS A 247 21.34 -20.45 -22.65
CA LYS A 247 21.06 -19.14 -22.10
C LYS A 247 19.61 -19.10 -21.59
N VAL A 248 19.41 -18.64 -20.37
CA VAL A 248 18.07 -18.43 -19.81
C VAL A 248 17.69 -16.98 -20.04
N ILE A 249 16.64 -16.73 -20.81
CA ILE A 249 16.18 -15.39 -21.16
C ILE A 249 14.74 -15.23 -20.66
N THR A 250 14.51 -14.22 -19.83
CA THR A 250 13.15 -13.83 -19.39
C THR A 250 12.50 -12.99 -20.47
N LEU A 251 11.29 -13.33 -20.87
CA LEU A 251 10.50 -12.54 -21.80
C LEU A 251 9.63 -11.53 -21.03
N ASP A 252 9.80 -10.25 -21.33
CA ASP A 252 8.96 -9.19 -20.78
C ASP A 252 7.79 -8.88 -21.71
N LEU A 253 6.62 -9.39 -21.34
CA LEU A 253 5.40 -9.21 -22.11
C LEU A 253 4.92 -7.76 -22.12
N ALA A 254 5.15 -7.03 -21.02
CA ALA A 254 4.75 -5.63 -20.91
C ALA A 254 5.53 -4.76 -21.91
N LEU A 255 6.85 -4.99 -22.07
CA LEU A 255 7.67 -4.33 -23.08
C LEU A 255 7.24 -4.70 -24.50
N MET A 256 6.77 -5.92 -24.71
CA MET A 256 6.30 -6.35 -26.04
C MET A 256 4.98 -5.66 -26.45
N VAL A 257 4.12 -5.35 -25.47
CA VAL A 257 2.84 -4.64 -25.67
C VAL A 257 3.06 -3.13 -25.73
N ALA A 258 4.04 -2.61 -24.97
CA ALA A 258 4.30 -1.19 -24.89
C ALA A 258 4.56 -0.56 -26.29
N GLY A 259 3.81 0.52 -26.58
CA GLY A 259 3.93 1.26 -27.86
C GLY A 259 3.31 0.59 -29.08
N THR A 260 2.64 -0.56 -28.96
CA THR A 260 1.88 -1.16 -30.06
C THR A 260 0.51 -0.49 -30.19
N LYS A 261 0.24 0.12 -31.35
CA LYS A 261 -1.08 0.72 -31.65
C LYS A 261 -2.04 -0.26 -32.35
N TYR A 262 -1.51 -1.30 -32.95
CA TYR A 262 -2.25 -2.27 -33.73
C TYR A 262 -1.86 -3.70 -33.36
N ARG A 263 -2.80 -4.60 -33.34
CA ARG A 263 -2.67 -6.04 -33.05
C ARG A 263 -1.50 -6.70 -33.80
N GLY A 264 -1.35 -6.41 -35.10
CA GLY A 264 -0.30 -6.99 -35.94
C GLY A 264 1.14 -6.68 -35.49
N GLN A 265 1.37 -5.53 -34.83
CA GLN A 265 2.72 -5.17 -34.36
C GLN A 265 3.20 -6.05 -33.20
N PHE A 266 2.31 -6.43 -32.31
CA PHE A 266 2.61 -7.37 -31.23
C PHE A 266 2.89 -8.77 -31.77
N GLU A 267 2.06 -9.23 -32.73
CA GLU A 267 2.25 -10.51 -33.38
C GLU A 267 3.58 -10.58 -34.15
N GLU A 268 3.98 -9.50 -34.82
CA GLU A 268 5.29 -9.38 -35.48
C GLU A 268 6.46 -9.47 -34.51
N ARG A 269 6.38 -8.78 -33.36
CA ARG A 269 7.42 -8.84 -32.31
C ARG A 269 7.58 -10.25 -31.74
N ILE A 270 6.47 -10.93 -31.39
CA ILE A 270 6.52 -12.32 -30.91
C ILE A 270 7.11 -13.23 -31.97
N LYS A 271 6.68 -13.07 -33.23
CA LYS A 271 7.19 -13.87 -34.37
C LYS A 271 8.70 -13.67 -34.54
N ALA A 272 9.18 -12.44 -34.49
CA ALA A 272 10.62 -12.14 -34.57
C ALA A 272 11.41 -12.82 -33.44
N VAL A 273 10.93 -12.74 -32.18
CA VAL A 273 11.52 -13.43 -31.01
C VAL A 273 11.55 -14.95 -31.23
N MET A 274 10.43 -15.51 -31.69
CA MET A 274 10.34 -16.96 -31.95
C MET A 274 11.28 -17.41 -33.06
N ASP A 275 11.43 -16.63 -34.13
CA ASP A 275 12.35 -16.94 -35.22
C ASP A 275 13.83 -16.86 -34.78
N GLU A 276 14.17 -15.93 -33.87
CA GLU A 276 15.50 -15.86 -33.26
C GLU A 276 15.79 -17.06 -32.37
N ILE A 277 14.83 -17.50 -31.54
CA ILE A 277 14.96 -18.68 -30.70
C ILE A 277 15.20 -19.93 -31.57
N ARG A 278 14.45 -20.09 -32.64
CA ARG A 278 14.60 -21.20 -33.60
C ARG A 278 15.99 -21.24 -34.23
N ARG A 279 16.54 -20.08 -34.59
CA ARG A 279 17.88 -19.96 -35.19
C ARG A 279 19.01 -20.22 -34.19
N SER A 280 18.87 -19.71 -32.95
CA SER A 280 19.91 -19.80 -31.91
C SER A 280 20.03 -21.19 -31.30
N LYS A 281 18.94 -21.94 -31.15
CA LYS A 281 18.84 -23.28 -30.55
C LYS A 281 19.40 -23.47 -29.15
N ASN A 282 20.00 -22.42 -28.55
CA ASN A 282 20.63 -22.44 -27.23
C ASN A 282 19.88 -21.63 -26.18
N VAL A 283 18.66 -21.17 -26.46
CA VAL A 283 17.85 -20.36 -25.58
C VAL A 283 16.82 -21.21 -24.82
N ILE A 284 16.73 -21.03 -23.52
CA ILE A 284 15.65 -21.45 -22.65
C ILE A 284 14.85 -20.19 -22.30
N LEU A 285 13.60 -20.15 -22.72
CA LEU A 285 12.75 -18.97 -22.48
C LEU A 285 12.10 -19.11 -21.11
N PHE A 286 12.26 -18.10 -20.25
CA PHE A 286 11.47 -18.00 -19.02
C PHE A 286 10.25 -17.10 -19.26
N ILE A 287 9.08 -17.63 -18.91
CA ILE A 287 7.79 -16.95 -19.03
C ILE A 287 7.16 -16.90 -17.66
N ASP A 288 7.22 -15.73 -17.04
CA ASP A 288 6.46 -15.49 -15.84
C ASP A 288 4.99 -15.26 -16.16
N GLU A 289 4.10 -15.60 -15.25
CA GLU A 289 2.66 -15.58 -15.51
C GLU A 289 2.24 -16.26 -16.83
N LEU A 290 2.69 -17.50 -17.03
CA LEU A 290 2.48 -18.28 -18.25
C LEU A 290 1.02 -18.25 -18.75
N HIS A 291 0.06 -18.12 -17.83
CA HIS A 291 -1.36 -18.04 -18.15
C HIS A 291 -1.74 -16.80 -18.99
N THR A 292 -0.97 -15.71 -18.90
CA THR A 292 -1.23 -14.49 -19.67
C THR A 292 -1.04 -14.70 -21.18
N ILE A 293 -0.10 -15.58 -21.55
CA ILE A 293 0.16 -15.93 -22.95
C ILE A 293 -0.88 -16.92 -23.49
N VAL A 294 -1.32 -17.86 -22.63
CA VAL A 294 -2.18 -18.97 -23.04
C VAL A 294 -3.68 -18.64 -22.94
N GLY A 295 -4.06 -17.77 -22.02
CA GLY A 295 -5.44 -17.49 -21.66
C GLY A 295 -6.03 -16.17 -22.16
N ALA A 296 -5.26 -15.34 -22.83
CA ALA A 296 -5.64 -13.99 -23.21
C ALA A 296 -6.74 -13.88 -24.30
N GLY A 297 -7.31 -14.99 -24.74
CA GLY A 297 -8.27 -15.02 -25.85
C GLY A 297 -9.75 -14.81 -25.53
N SER A 298 -10.15 -14.55 -24.26
CA SER A 298 -11.56 -14.51 -23.86
C SER A 298 -12.17 -13.11 -23.63
N ALA A 299 -11.37 -12.05 -23.67
CA ALA A 299 -11.88 -10.68 -23.63
C ALA A 299 -11.73 -10.01 -24.99
N GLU A 300 -12.75 -9.29 -25.45
CA GLU A 300 -12.71 -8.51 -26.69
C GLU A 300 -11.50 -7.57 -26.68
N GLY A 301 -10.48 -7.91 -27.48
CA GLY A 301 -9.22 -7.14 -27.60
C GLY A 301 -7.96 -7.81 -27.02
N ALA A 302 -8.05 -8.99 -26.42
CA ALA A 302 -6.89 -9.71 -25.90
C ALA A 302 -6.04 -10.33 -27.04
N MET A 303 -4.73 -10.09 -26.96
CA MET A 303 -3.77 -10.44 -28.01
C MET A 303 -3.47 -11.94 -28.01
N ASP A 304 -3.66 -12.61 -29.16
CA ASP A 304 -3.53 -14.05 -29.31
C ASP A 304 -2.05 -14.50 -29.50
N ALA A 305 -1.21 -14.25 -28.50
CA ALA A 305 0.15 -14.80 -28.44
C ALA A 305 0.15 -16.35 -28.49
N SER A 306 -0.92 -16.93 -27.97
CA SER A 306 -1.20 -18.34 -27.91
C SER A 306 -1.10 -19.05 -29.29
N ASN A 307 -1.62 -18.44 -30.33
CA ASN A 307 -1.61 -19.02 -31.68
C ASN A 307 -0.21 -19.12 -32.32
N ILE A 308 0.73 -18.30 -31.84
CA ILE A 308 2.12 -18.30 -32.34
C ILE A 308 2.98 -19.23 -31.49
N ILE A 309 2.80 -19.24 -30.17
CA ILE A 309 3.66 -20.00 -29.23
C ILE A 309 3.24 -21.47 -29.14
N LYS A 310 1.93 -21.79 -29.15
CA LYS A 310 1.44 -23.18 -29.10
C LYS A 310 2.03 -24.09 -30.21
N PRO A 311 2.08 -23.70 -31.48
CA PRO A 311 2.71 -24.54 -32.51
C PRO A 311 4.20 -24.78 -32.28
N ALA A 312 4.93 -23.77 -31.81
CA ALA A 312 6.36 -23.91 -31.52
C ALA A 312 6.64 -24.84 -30.32
N LEU A 313 5.84 -24.76 -29.26
CA LEU A 313 5.87 -25.70 -28.14
C LEU A 313 5.48 -27.10 -28.59
N SER A 314 4.44 -27.23 -29.40
CA SER A 314 3.96 -28.55 -29.88
C SER A 314 4.96 -29.27 -30.75
N ARG A 315 5.76 -28.54 -31.56
CA ARG A 315 6.81 -29.11 -32.41
C ARG A 315 8.14 -29.34 -31.68
N GLY A 316 8.27 -28.84 -30.43
CA GLY A 316 9.54 -28.91 -29.69
C GLY A 316 10.62 -27.94 -30.17
N GLU A 317 10.21 -26.91 -30.90
CA GLU A 317 11.08 -25.83 -31.41
C GLU A 317 11.46 -24.82 -30.34
N LEU A 318 10.67 -24.77 -29.27
CA LEU A 318 10.86 -23.91 -28.10
C LEU A 318 11.03 -24.75 -26.85
N GLN A 319 12.04 -24.45 -26.07
CA GLN A 319 12.20 -24.94 -24.70
C GLN A 319 11.95 -23.78 -23.73
N CYS A 320 11.01 -23.94 -22.81
CA CYS A 320 10.65 -22.89 -21.85
C CYS A 320 10.48 -23.40 -20.43
N VAL A 321 10.67 -22.49 -19.49
CA VAL A 321 10.29 -22.62 -18.08
C VAL A 321 9.13 -21.67 -17.87
N GLY A 322 7.99 -22.16 -17.41
CA GLY A 322 6.83 -21.33 -17.09
C GLY A 322 6.69 -21.17 -15.58
N ALA A 323 6.11 -20.06 -15.13
CA ALA A 323 5.68 -19.87 -13.75
C ALA A 323 4.22 -19.40 -13.71
N THR A 324 3.40 -19.98 -12.84
CA THR A 324 1.99 -19.61 -12.67
C THR A 324 1.45 -20.12 -11.33
N THR A 325 0.22 -19.76 -10.98
CA THR A 325 -0.48 -20.33 -9.83
C THR A 325 -1.21 -21.62 -10.22
N LEU A 326 -1.55 -22.44 -9.21
CA LEU A 326 -2.26 -23.71 -9.46
C LEU A 326 -3.65 -23.47 -10.07
N ASN A 327 -4.35 -22.44 -9.65
CA ASN A 327 -5.68 -22.09 -10.15
C ASN A 327 -5.66 -21.66 -11.62
N GLU A 328 -4.69 -20.85 -11.99
CA GLU A 328 -4.50 -20.39 -13.36
C GLU A 328 -4.03 -21.52 -14.27
N TYR A 329 -3.14 -22.39 -13.77
CA TYR A 329 -2.71 -23.60 -14.49
C TYR A 329 -3.90 -24.48 -14.87
N ARG A 330 -4.77 -24.79 -13.89
CA ARG A 330 -5.99 -25.57 -14.12
C ARG A 330 -6.96 -24.92 -15.09
N LYS A 331 -7.10 -23.60 -14.99
CA LYS A 331 -8.05 -22.84 -15.80
C LYS A 331 -7.63 -22.74 -17.28
N TYR A 332 -6.34 -22.56 -17.56
CA TYR A 332 -5.85 -22.17 -18.88
C TYR A 332 -4.95 -23.23 -19.54
N ILE A 333 -4.17 -24.01 -18.81
CA ILE A 333 -3.19 -24.94 -19.37
C ILE A 333 -3.67 -26.39 -19.33
N GLU A 334 -4.19 -26.84 -18.20
CA GLU A 334 -4.66 -28.23 -18.03
C GLU A 334 -5.85 -28.56 -18.94
N LYS A 335 -6.66 -27.58 -19.31
CA LYS A 335 -7.77 -27.76 -20.27
C LYS A 335 -7.32 -27.92 -21.72
N ASP A 336 -6.10 -27.53 -22.05
CA ASP A 336 -5.52 -27.66 -23.39
C ASP A 336 -4.63 -28.90 -23.49
N ALA A 337 -5.17 -29.97 -24.08
CA ALA A 337 -4.47 -31.27 -24.19
C ALA A 337 -3.14 -31.18 -24.97
N ALA A 338 -2.96 -30.16 -25.84
CA ALA A 338 -1.71 -29.97 -26.58
C ALA A 338 -0.61 -29.40 -25.70
N LEU A 339 -0.96 -28.51 -24.79
CA LEU A 339 -0.04 -27.91 -23.82
C LEU A 339 0.27 -28.87 -22.66
N GLU A 340 -0.74 -29.52 -22.11
CA GLU A 340 -0.60 -30.48 -21.00
C GLU A 340 0.42 -31.58 -21.31
N ARG A 341 0.45 -32.07 -22.56
CA ARG A 341 1.42 -33.09 -23.01
C ARG A 341 2.85 -32.56 -23.12
N ARG A 342 3.09 -31.28 -23.07
CA ARG A 342 4.40 -30.63 -23.25
C ARG A 342 4.99 -30.08 -21.96
N PHE A 343 4.12 -29.74 -21.02
CA PHE A 343 4.53 -29.20 -19.72
C PHE A 343 4.63 -30.30 -18.64
N GLN A 344 5.59 -30.12 -17.76
CA GLN A 344 5.74 -30.92 -16.54
C GLN A 344 5.68 -29.97 -15.33
N THR A 345 4.75 -30.23 -14.44
CA THR A 345 4.56 -29.44 -13.25
C THR A 345 5.67 -29.68 -12.22
N VAL A 346 6.17 -28.61 -11.63
CA VAL A 346 7.10 -28.59 -10.49
C VAL A 346 6.42 -27.74 -9.40
N LYS A 347 6.04 -28.37 -8.31
CA LYS A 347 5.38 -27.68 -7.19
C LYS A 347 6.40 -26.87 -6.41
N VAL A 348 6.08 -25.62 -6.15
CA VAL A 348 6.88 -24.67 -5.36
C VAL A 348 6.06 -24.29 -4.13
N GLU A 349 6.49 -24.74 -2.98
CA GLU A 349 5.85 -24.40 -1.70
C GLU A 349 6.48 -23.17 -1.09
N ALA A 350 5.71 -22.48 -0.22
CA ALA A 350 6.26 -21.39 0.57
C ALA A 350 7.39 -21.93 1.48
N PRO A 351 8.50 -21.20 1.65
CA PRO A 351 9.57 -21.62 2.55
C PRO A 351 9.07 -21.61 4.00
N THR A 352 9.71 -22.43 4.81
CA THR A 352 9.51 -22.41 6.27
C THR A 352 10.04 -21.09 6.86
N VAL A 353 9.67 -20.80 8.11
CA VAL A 353 10.17 -19.60 8.82
C VAL A 353 11.70 -19.61 8.88
N GLU A 354 12.32 -20.76 9.13
CA GLU A 354 13.77 -20.91 9.22
C GLU A 354 14.47 -20.68 7.87
N GLU A 355 13.92 -21.25 6.79
CA GLU A 355 14.41 -21.02 5.43
C GLU A 355 14.24 -19.55 5.02
N ALA A 356 13.12 -18.93 5.36
CA ALA A 356 12.88 -17.51 5.07
C ALA A 356 13.89 -16.61 5.80
N ILE A 357 14.25 -16.91 7.06
CA ILE A 357 15.30 -16.19 7.78
C ILE A 357 16.65 -16.31 7.05
N GLN A 358 16.99 -17.50 6.55
CA GLN A 358 18.22 -17.69 5.78
C GLN A 358 18.20 -16.90 4.46
N ILE A 359 17.05 -16.87 3.79
CA ILE A 359 16.87 -16.07 2.56
C ILE A 359 17.11 -14.57 2.85
N LEU A 360 16.50 -14.02 3.90
CA LEU A 360 16.70 -12.63 4.27
C LEU A 360 18.16 -12.34 4.66
N LYS A 361 18.82 -13.26 5.40
CA LYS A 361 20.25 -13.13 5.72
C LYS A 361 21.12 -13.10 4.47
N GLY A 362 20.77 -13.87 3.46
CA GLY A 362 21.48 -13.86 2.16
C GLY A 362 21.25 -12.58 1.34
N LEU A 363 20.05 -12.01 1.41
CA LEU A 363 19.70 -10.77 0.71
C LEU A 363 20.22 -9.51 1.43
N ARG A 364 20.45 -9.60 2.74
CA ARG A 364 20.90 -8.50 3.61
C ARG A 364 21.96 -7.58 2.99
N PRO A 365 23.10 -8.07 2.45
CA PRO A 365 24.17 -7.20 1.97
C PRO A 365 23.71 -6.24 0.86
N LYS A 366 22.80 -6.69 -0.02
CA LYS A 366 22.27 -5.86 -1.10
C LYS A 366 21.33 -4.77 -0.58
N TYR A 367 20.45 -5.11 0.37
CA TYR A 367 19.53 -4.15 0.98
C TYR A 367 20.26 -3.15 1.88
N GLU A 368 21.27 -3.60 2.63
CA GLU A 368 22.15 -2.72 3.41
C GLU A 368 22.89 -1.71 2.51
N ALA A 369 23.41 -2.16 1.36
CA ALA A 369 24.06 -1.29 0.39
C ALA A 369 23.06 -0.28 -0.23
N HIS A 370 21.83 -0.72 -0.54
CA HIS A 370 20.80 0.14 -1.14
C HIS A 370 20.33 1.22 -0.17
N HIS A 371 20.00 0.82 1.06
CA HIS A 371 19.46 1.75 2.08
C HIS A 371 20.55 2.50 2.86
N LYS A 372 21.83 2.11 2.72
CA LYS A 372 22.94 2.59 3.55
C LYS A 372 22.68 2.46 5.05
N ALA A 373 22.07 1.34 5.43
CA ALA A 373 21.66 1.03 6.79
C ALA A 373 22.08 -0.40 7.13
N LYS A 374 22.45 -0.68 8.38
CA LYS A 374 22.76 -2.04 8.86
C LYS A 374 21.49 -2.70 9.40
N LEU A 375 21.27 -3.95 9.01
CA LEU A 375 20.17 -4.78 9.49
C LEU A 375 20.70 -5.77 10.55
N THR A 376 20.13 -5.75 11.76
CA THR A 376 20.50 -6.70 12.80
C THR A 376 19.90 -8.09 12.51
N ASP A 377 20.53 -9.16 13.00
CA ASP A 377 19.99 -10.51 12.85
C ASP A 377 18.62 -10.65 13.53
N GLU A 378 18.44 -10.02 14.68
CA GLU A 378 17.19 -9.97 15.41
C GLU A 378 16.08 -9.27 14.61
N ALA A 379 16.41 -8.19 13.90
CA ALA A 379 15.47 -7.51 13.01
C ALA A 379 14.98 -8.42 11.89
N LEU A 380 15.87 -9.18 11.24
CA LEU A 380 15.50 -10.13 10.18
C LEU A 380 14.61 -11.26 10.70
N GLU A 381 14.95 -11.83 11.85
CA GLU A 381 14.12 -12.86 12.49
C GLU A 381 12.74 -12.32 12.86
N THR A 382 12.69 -11.11 13.42
CA THR A 382 11.45 -10.42 13.76
C THR A 382 10.62 -10.13 12.53
N ALA A 383 11.22 -9.66 11.42
CA ALA A 383 10.52 -9.42 10.16
C ALA A 383 9.82 -10.68 9.66
N VAL A 384 10.50 -11.84 9.68
CA VAL A 384 9.91 -13.12 9.23
C VAL A 384 8.80 -13.57 10.17
N LYS A 385 9.06 -13.62 11.48
CA LYS A 385 8.08 -14.09 12.48
C LYS A 385 6.83 -13.24 12.50
N LEU A 386 6.99 -11.91 12.48
CA LEU A 386 5.85 -10.98 12.51
C LEU A 386 5.08 -10.98 11.19
N SER A 387 5.77 -11.01 10.05
CA SER A 387 5.09 -11.07 8.75
C SER A 387 4.30 -12.37 8.60
N GLU A 388 4.83 -13.51 9.07
CA GLU A 388 4.11 -14.79 9.02
C GLU A 388 2.86 -14.79 9.91
N ARG A 389 2.97 -14.19 11.09
CA ARG A 389 1.88 -14.14 12.07
C ARG A 389 0.81 -13.11 11.71
N TYR A 390 1.22 -11.93 11.21
CA TYR A 390 0.33 -10.76 11.12
C TYR A 390 -0.04 -10.35 9.70
N ILE A 391 0.78 -10.66 8.70
CA ILE A 391 0.46 -10.35 7.29
C ILE A 391 -0.21 -11.57 6.66
N THR A 392 -1.53 -11.54 6.60
CA THR A 392 -2.36 -12.57 5.95
C THR A 392 -2.58 -12.24 4.47
N GLY A 393 -2.72 -13.26 3.61
CA GLY A 393 -2.98 -13.07 2.18
C GLY A 393 -1.74 -12.93 1.29
N ARG A 394 -0.53 -12.95 1.86
CA ARG A 394 0.76 -13.06 1.16
C ARG A 394 1.59 -14.20 1.74
N PHE A 395 2.55 -14.68 0.97
CA PHE A 395 3.39 -15.83 1.35
C PHE A 395 4.84 -15.40 1.63
N LEU A 396 5.52 -16.18 2.46
CA LEU A 396 6.96 -16.06 2.61
C LEU A 396 7.66 -16.51 1.30
N PRO A 397 8.83 -15.92 0.96
CA PRO A 397 9.58 -14.91 1.69
C PRO A 397 9.15 -13.46 1.37
N ASP A 398 8.33 -13.24 0.34
CA ASP A 398 7.99 -11.94 -0.24
C ASP A 398 7.51 -10.92 0.81
N LYS A 399 6.53 -11.30 1.64
CA LYS A 399 6.01 -10.43 2.71
C LYS A 399 7.06 -10.01 3.75
N ALA A 400 8.07 -10.86 4.01
CA ALA A 400 9.14 -10.54 4.94
C ALA A 400 10.20 -9.64 4.30
N ILE A 401 10.46 -9.84 2.99
CA ILE A 401 11.34 -8.97 2.20
C ILE A 401 10.75 -7.56 2.12
N ASP A 402 9.44 -7.44 1.85
CA ASP A 402 8.74 -6.15 1.83
C ASP A 402 8.88 -5.41 3.17
N VAL A 403 8.71 -6.10 4.30
CA VAL A 403 8.88 -5.51 5.64
C VAL A 403 10.32 -5.03 5.84
N MET A 404 11.30 -5.82 5.43
CA MET A 404 12.73 -5.46 5.52
C MET A 404 13.06 -4.24 4.66
N ASP A 405 12.56 -4.19 3.43
CA ASP A 405 12.77 -3.10 2.48
C ASP A 405 12.13 -1.80 2.99
N GLU A 406 10.88 -1.86 3.44
CA GLU A 406 10.17 -0.69 3.99
C GLU A 406 10.83 -0.18 5.28
N ALA A 407 11.30 -1.07 6.17
CA ALA A 407 12.02 -0.68 7.39
C ALA A 407 13.34 0.02 7.05
N GLY A 408 14.11 -0.51 6.09
CA GLY A 408 15.34 0.11 5.61
C GLY A 408 15.10 1.50 4.99
N ALA A 409 14.08 1.61 4.13
CA ALA A 409 13.68 2.87 3.52
C ALA A 409 13.27 3.91 4.57
N ARG A 410 12.46 3.50 5.57
CA ARG A 410 12.01 4.37 6.65
C ARG A 410 13.15 4.84 7.55
N ALA A 411 14.05 3.94 7.92
CA ALA A 411 15.23 4.28 8.73
C ALA A 411 16.09 5.32 7.99
N ARG A 412 16.29 5.15 6.69
CA ARG A 412 16.99 6.13 5.84
C ARG A 412 16.28 7.48 5.79
N ILE A 413 14.94 7.50 5.59
CA ILE A 413 14.16 8.74 5.58
C ILE A 413 14.24 9.45 6.93
N ASN A 414 14.11 8.72 8.03
CA ASN A 414 14.22 9.28 9.38
C ASN A 414 15.61 9.91 9.62
N ALA A 415 16.67 9.23 9.17
CA ALA A 415 18.04 9.76 9.24
C ALA A 415 18.26 10.98 8.32
N MET A 416 17.45 11.15 7.27
CA MET A 416 17.48 12.31 6.37
C MET A 416 16.61 13.48 6.84
N THR A 417 15.73 13.27 7.79
CA THR A 417 14.84 14.31 8.29
C THR A 417 15.64 15.34 9.07
N ARG A 418 15.53 16.62 8.66
CA ARG A 418 16.22 17.75 9.33
C ARG A 418 15.70 17.88 10.77
N PRO A 419 16.58 18.24 11.72
CA PRO A 419 16.15 18.50 13.10
C PRO A 419 15.01 19.53 13.16
N PRO A 420 14.04 19.40 14.07
CA PRO A 420 12.94 20.32 14.20
C PRO A 420 13.42 21.77 14.48
N ASP A 421 14.54 21.93 15.18
CA ASP A 421 15.16 23.21 15.50
C ASP A 421 15.53 24.02 14.26
N VAL A 422 15.88 23.35 13.14
CA VAL A 422 16.21 24.02 11.87
C VAL A 422 15.00 24.78 11.33
N LYS A 423 13.78 24.19 11.42
CA LYS A 423 12.55 24.85 10.97
C LYS A 423 12.17 26.06 11.83
N GLU A 424 12.48 26.02 13.10
CA GLU A 424 12.22 27.14 14.02
C GLU A 424 13.17 28.29 13.73
N ILE A 425 14.45 27.99 13.53
CA ILE A 425 15.48 29.00 13.17
C ILE A 425 15.20 29.59 11.77
N GLU A 426 14.78 28.78 10.78
CA GLU A 426 14.37 29.29 9.48
C GLU A 426 13.20 30.29 9.58
N LYS A 427 12.19 30.00 10.41
CA LYS A 427 11.10 30.93 10.69
C LYS A 427 11.58 32.19 11.40
N GLU A 428 12.49 32.09 12.37
CA GLU A 428 13.08 33.24 13.04
C GLU A 428 13.82 34.16 12.08
N ILE A 429 14.59 33.58 11.15
CA ILE A 429 15.26 34.32 10.08
C ILE A 429 14.25 35.06 9.19
N GLU A 430 13.13 34.43 8.85
CA GLU A 430 12.08 35.02 8.01
C GLU A 430 11.39 36.19 8.71
N ILE A 431 11.15 36.10 10.01
CA ILE A 431 10.61 37.17 10.86
C ILE A 431 11.60 38.35 10.92
N ILE A 432 12.87 38.09 11.24
CA ILE A 432 13.93 39.12 11.33
C ILE A 432 14.08 39.83 9.99
N ARG A 433 13.98 39.11 8.87
CA ARG A 433 14.03 39.64 7.52
C ARG A 433 12.85 40.57 7.24
N GLY A 434 11.64 40.18 7.64
CA GLY A 434 10.44 41.01 7.51
C GLY A 434 10.54 42.32 8.33
N GLU A 435 11.02 42.22 9.57
CA GLU A 435 11.26 43.37 10.44
C GLU A 435 12.34 44.31 9.88
N LYS A 436 13.41 43.79 9.31
CA LYS A 436 14.47 44.54 8.63
C LYS A 436 13.93 45.30 7.43
N GLU A 437 13.10 44.68 6.58
CA GLU A 437 12.47 45.32 5.44
C GLU A 437 11.50 46.43 5.88
N ALA A 438 10.75 46.23 6.97
CA ALA A 438 9.91 47.23 7.56
C ALA A 438 10.70 48.42 8.12
N ALA A 439 11.82 48.18 8.81
CA ALA A 439 12.69 49.24 9.32
C ALA A 439 13.33 50.08 8.19
N ILE A 440 13.73 49.43 7.09
CA ILE A 440 14.25 50.11 5.89
C ILE A 440 13.17 51.04 5.29
N LYS A 441 11.92 50.54 5.17
CA LYS A 441 10.79 51.35 4.67
C LYS A 441 10.45 52.55 5.58
N ALA A 442 10.66 52.39 6.90
CA ALA A 442 10.48 53.42 7.90
C ALA A 442 11.67 54.39 8.00
N GLN A 443 12.73 54.23 7.22
CA GLN A 443 14.01 54.99 7.24
C GLN A 443 14.76 54.93 8.60
N ASP A 444 14.51 53.89 9.42
CA ASP A 444 15.21 53.62 10.67
C ASP A 444 16.45 52.77 10.40
N PHE A 445 17.52 53.40 9.98
CA PHE A 445 18.76 52.76 9.54
C PHE A 445 19.56 52.12 10.70
N GLU A 446 19.42 52.62 11.93
CA GLU A 446 20.07 52.08 13.11
C GLU A 446 19.45 50.74 13.53
N LYS A 447 18.14 50.67 13.52
CA LYS A 447 17.38 49.41 13.74
C LYS A 447 17.59 48.42 12.62
N ALA A 448 17.63 48.89 11.36
CA ALA A 448 17.92 48.00 10.21
C ALA A 448 19.31 47.42 10.26
N ALA A 449 20.34 48.16 10.76
CA ALA A 449 21.69 47.63 10.96
C ALA A 449 21.78 46.58 12.08
N SER A 450 21.12 46.80 13.21
CA SER A 450 21.05 45.82 14.32
C SER A 450 20.33 44.53 13.92
N LEU A 451 19.23 44.63 13.13
CA LEU A 451 18.51 43.47 12.60
C LEU A 451 19.32 42.71 11.54
N ARG A 452 20.14 43.41 10.74
CA ARG A 452 21.09 42.74 9.82
C ARG A 452 22.14 41.92 10.55
N ASP A 453 22.66 42.44 11.65
CA ASP A 453 23.68 41.72 12.44
C ASP A 453 23.04 40.49 13.14
N LYS A 454 21.80 40.60 13.63
CA LYS A 454 21.03 39.47 14.15
C LYS A 454 20.74 38.44 13.05
N GLU A 455 20.29 38.85 11.88
CA GLU A 455 20.06 37.97 10.72
C GLU A 455 21.33 37.19 10.39
N LYS A 456 22.49 37.85 10.41
CA LYS A 456 23.78 37.23 10.14
C LYS A 456 24.15 36.20 11.20
N GLN A 457 24.00 36.52 12.49
CA GLN A 457 24.27 35.60 13.61
C GLN A 457 23.34 34.39 13.58
N THR A 458 22.05 34.57 13.30
CA THR A 458 21.08 33.48 13.20
C THR A 458 21.36 32.58 12.01
N LYS A 459 21.83 33.13 10.88
CA LYS A 459 22.29 32.33 9.71
C LYS A 459 23.55 31.55 10.00
N GLU A 460 24.56 32.15 10.66
CA GLU A 460 25.79 31.45 11.08
C GLU A 460 25.45 30.29 12.04
N ARG A 461 24.51 30.50 12.97
CA ARG A 461 24.00 29.45 13.85
C ARG A 461 23.31 28.33 13.08
N LEU A 462 22.49 28.67 12.07
CA LEU A 462 21.84 27.69 11.20
C LEU A 462 22.88 26.86 10.43
N ASP A 463 23.89 27.51 9.84
CA ASP A 463 24.95 26.85 9.09
C ASP A 463 25.80 25.92 10.00
N THR A 464 26.06 26.32 11.25
CA THR A 464 26.74 25.47 12.23
C THR A 464 25.94 24.22 12.54
N ILE A 465 24.64 24.37 12.86
CA ILE A 465 23.74 23.22 13.15
C ILE A 465 23.63 22.30 11.93
N LEU A 466 23.55 22.85 10.72
CA LEU A 466 23.50 22.06 9.49
C LEU A 466 24.81 21.33 9.20
N THR A 467 25.96 21.91 9.53
CA THR A 467 27.28 21.26 9.39
C THR A 467 27.46 20.16 10.42
N GLU A 468 27.18 20.43 11.68
CA GLU A 468 27.20 19.43 12.76
C GLU A 468 26.25 18.25 12.44
N TRP A 469 25.03 18.54 11.98
CA TRP A 469 24.08 17.51 11.56
C TRP A 469 24.57 16.69 10.36
N ARG A 470 25.29 17.30 9.39
CA ARG A 470 25.87 16.57 8.27
C ARG A 470 27.04 15.68 8.70
N GLU A 471 27.91 16.17 9.58
CA GLU A 471 29.05 15.42 10.14
C GLU A 471 28.54 14.25 10.99
N GLU A 472 27.60 14.48 11.91
CA GLU A 472 26.97 13.41 12.69
C GLU A 472 26.30 12.34 11.81
N ARG A 473 25.73 12.76 10.69
CA ARG A 473 25.08 11.87 9.75
C ARG A 473 26.04 11.00 8.96
N GLU A 474 27.22 11.53 8.62
CA GLU A 474 28.27 10.76 7.92
C GLU A 474 28.94 9.75 8.85
N GLU A 475 29.03 10.03 10.13
CA GLU A 475 29.61 9.15 11.13
C GLU A 475 28.62 8.09 11.68
N LYS A 476 27.34 8.42 11.82
CA LYS A 476 26.32 7.49 12.34
C LYS A 476 25.83 6.54 11.26
N GLN A 477 26.26 5.28 11.29
CA GLN A 477 25.61 4.22 10.53
C GLN A 477 24.18 4.00 11.05
N VAL A 478 23.22 4.15 10.15
CA VAL A 478 21.81 3.85 10.47
C VAL A 478 21.68 2.36 10.74
N VAL A 479 21.17 1.99 11.91
CA VAL A 479 20.92 0.59 12.29
C VAL A 479 19.43 0.36 12.36
N VAL A 480 18.93 -0.64 11.65
CA VAL A 480 17.54 -1.09 11.67
C VAL A 480 17.41 -2.20 12.71
N THR A 481 16.56 -1.99 13.68
CA THR A 481 16.33 -2.87 14.83
C THR A 481 15.03 -3.66 14.70
N ALA A 482 14.79 -4.58 15.64
CA ALA A 482 13.52 -5.29 15.76
C ALA A 482 12.32 -4.34 15.94
N ASP A 483 12.50 -3.22 16.69
CA ASP A 483 11.45 -2.22 16.88
C ASP A 483 11.03 -1.51 15.59
N ASP A 484 11.97 -1.28 14.68
CA ASP A 484 11.67 -0.72 13.35
C ASP A 484 10.81 -1.68 12.55
N MET A 485 11.13 -2.97 12.58
CA MET A 485 10.33 -4.02 11.93
C MET A 485 8.93 -4.12 12.52
N MET A 486 8.81 -4.08 13.86
CA MET A 486 7.51 -4.03 14.55
C MET A 486 6.70 -2.81 14.14
N SER A 487 7.34 -1.66 14.02
CA SER A 487 6.69 -0.41 13.58
C SER A 487 6.14 -0.49 12.16
N VAL A 488 6.87 -1.12 11.23
CA VAL A 488 6.43 -1.33 9.85
C VAL A 488 5.25 -2.29 9.82
N VAL A 489 5.37 -3.46 10.44
CA VAL A 489 4.27 -4.44 10.48
C VAL A 489 3.03 -3.86 11.13
N SER A 490 3.21 -3.07 12.20
CA SER A 490 2.11 -2.34 12.87
C SER A 490 1.38 -1.39 11.94
N LYS A 491 2.10 -0.64 11.10
CA LYS A 491 1.50 0.26 10.11
C LYS A 491 0.75 -0.49 9.01
N VAL A 492 1.35 -1.56 8.49
CA VAL A 492 0.78 -2.36 7.40
C VAL A 492 -0.48 -3.09 7.84
N THR A 493 -0.47 -3.63 9.06
CA THR A 493 -1.56 -4.46 9.59
C THR A 493 -2.59 -3.67 10.40
N GLY A 494 -2.26 -2.46 10.84
CA GLY A 494 -3.08 -1.68 11.78
C GLY A 494 -2.99 -2.15 13.24
N VAL A 495 -2.15 -3.15 13.54
CA VAL A 495 -1.98 -3.71 14.88
C VAL A 495 -0.91 -2.93 15.64
N PRO A 496 -1.18 -2.40 16.83
CA PRO A 496 -0.20 -1.60 17.60
C PRO A 496 0.88 -2.48 18.24
N LEU A 497 1.78 -3.07 17.45
CA LEU A 497 2.80 -4.03 17.91
C LEU A 497 3.82 -3.44 18.90
N GLN A 498 4.18 -2.16 18.75
CA GLN A 498 5.15 -1.48 19.64
C GLN A 498 4.70 -1.40 21.11
N ARG A 499 3.41 -1.61 21.39
CA ARG A 499 2.87 -1.62 22.75
C ARG A 499 2.70 -3.03 23.33
N MET A 500 2.98 -4.07 22.54
CA MET A 500 2.49 -5.42 22.83
C MET A 500 3.44 -6.28 23.66
N GLU A 501 4.77 -6.19 23.57
CA GLU A 501 5.62 -7.19 24.23
C GLU A 501 5.85 -7.01 25.74
N GLN A 502 6.04 -5.81 26.25
CA GLN A 502 6.22 -5.62 27.70
C GLN A 502 4.97 -5.06 28.41
N LYS A 503 4.18 -4.24 27.69
CA LYS A 503 2.95 -3.65 28.24
C LYS A 503 1.70 -4.51 28.07
N GLU A 504 1.75 -5.54 27.24
CA GLU A 504 0.58 -6.43 27.01
C GLU A 504 0.31 -7.31 28.23
N THR A 505 1.34 -7.87 28.82
CA THR A 505 1.19 -8.67 30.04
C THR A 505 0.67 -7.80 31.20
N GLU A 506 1.19 -6.59 31.37
CA GLU A 506 0.68 -5.64 32.35
C GLU A 506 -0.74 -5.18 32.05
N LYS A 507 -1.04 -4.88 30.78
CA LYS A 507 -2.41 -4.54 30.35
C LYS A 507 -3.39 -5.68 30.55
N LEU A 508 -3.03 -6.92 30.22
CA LEU A 508 -3.90 -8.06 30.47
C LEU A 508 -4.12 -8.33 31.94
N LEU A 509 -3.14 -7.99 32.81
CA LEU A 509 -3.33 -8.03 34.24
C LEU A 509 -4.25 -6.91 34.74
N GLN A 510 -4.21 -5.72 34.12
CA GLN A 510 -5.08 -4.58 34.43
C GLN A 510 -6.44 -4.65 33.75
N MET A 511 -6.65 -5.60 32.83
CA MET A 511 -7.86 -5.75 32.03
C MET A 511 -9.14 -5.77 32.85
N GLU A 512 -9.14 -6.52 33.97
CA GLU A 512 -10.31 -6.61 34.85
C GLU A 512 -10.68 -5.24 35.40
N THR A 513 -9.70 -4.47 35.87
CA THR A 513 -9.92 -3.15 36.46
C THR A 513 -10.45 -2.14 35.43
N GLU A 514 -9.86 -2.13 34.23
CA GLU A 514 -10.30 -1.22 33.16
C GLU A 514 -11.69 -1.57 32.61
N LEU A 515 -11.96 -2.86 32.41
CA LEU A 515 -13.28 -3.30 31.94
C LEU A 515 -14.37 -3.06 32.99
N LYS A 516 -14.10 -3.34 34.28
CA LYS A 516 -15.04 -3.05 35.39
C LYS A 516 -15.34 -1.56 35.51
N GLY A 517 -14.37 -0.68 35.25
CA GLY A 517 -14.58 0.77 35.23
C GLY A 517 -15.53 1.27 34.13
N LYS A 518 -15.69 0.49 33.05
CA LYS A 518 -16.54 0.86 31.90
C LYS A 518 -17.86 0.06 31.88
N VAL A 519 -17.81 -1.23 32.23
CA VAL A 519 -18.96 -2.15 32.20
C VAL A 519 -19.45 -2.38 33.60
N VAL A 520 -20.55 -1.76 33.94
CA VAL A 520 -21.14 -1.77 35.28
C VAL A 520 -22.00 -3.01 35.50
N GLY A 521 -21.94 -3.60 36.69
CA GLY A 521 -22.84 -4.62 37.16
C GLY A 521 -22.66 -6.00 36.51
N GLN A 522 -21.50 -6.28 35.86
CA GLN A 522 -21.22 -7.56 35.19
C GLN A 522 -19.83 -8.10 35.54
N ASP A 523 -19.43 -8.00 36.80
CA ASP A 523 -18.08 -8.33 37.27
C ASP A 523 -17.65 -9.75 36.94
N GLU A 524 -18.56 -10.74 37.11
CA GLU A 524 -18.25 -12.14 36.81
C GLU A 524 -17.97 -12.36 35.31
N ALA A 525 -18.76 -11.70 34.45
CA ALA A 525 -18.55 -11.75 33.02
C ALA A 525 -17.17 -11.19 32.63
N VAL A 526 -16.77 -10.07 33.21
CA VAL A 526 -15.47 -9.45 32.99
C VAL A 526 -14.33 -10.34 33.45
N VAL A 527 -14.45 -10.95 34.65
CA VAL A 527 -13.45 -11.88 35.19
C VAL A 527 -13.29 -13.11 34.31
N ALA A 528 -14.41 -13.72 33.85
CA ALA A 528 -14.38 -14.90 33.01
C ALA A 528 -13.68 -14.64 31.67
N ILE A 529 -14.02 -13.54 30.99
CA ILE A 529 -13.37 -13.12 29.74
C ILE A 529 -11.88 -12.87 29.96
N SER A 530 -11.53 -12.13 31.00
CA SER A 530 -10.14 -11.79 31.31
C SER A 530 -9.29 -13.03 31.56
N LYS A 531 -9.79 -14.01 32.30
CA LYS A 531 -9.13 -15.30 32.55
C LYS A 531 -8.93 -16.09 31.24
N ALA A 532 -9.96 -16.18 30.38
CA ALA A 532 -9.88 -16.91 29.13
C ALA A 532 -8.88 -16.27 28.14
N LEU A 533 -8.88 -14.94 28.06
CA LEU A 533 -7.94 -14.22 27.20
C LEU A 533 -6.49 -14.28 27.72
N ARG A 534 -6.26 -14.22 29.04
CA ARG A 534 -4.92 -14.46 29.61
C ARG A 534 -4.41 -15.86 29.29
N ARG A 535 -5.24 -16.88 29.41
CA ARG A 535 -4.91 -18.27 29.06
C ARG A 535 -4.55 -18.41 27.57
N SER A 536 -5.28 -17.73 26.69
CA SER A 536 -5.02 -17.75 25.26
C SER A 536 -3.69 -17.08 24.90
N ARG A 537 -3.37 -15.98 25.56
CA ARG A 537 -2.12 -15.21 25.30
C ARG A 537 -0.87 -15.83 25.95
N ALA A 538 -1.04 -16.67 26.93
CA ALA A 538 0.05 -17.44 27.54
C ALA A 538 0.46 -18.67 26.68
N ASP A 539 0.03 -18.76 25.42
CA ASP A 539 0.26 -19.86 24.47
C ASP A 539 -0.15 -21.27 25.01
N LEU A 540 -1.07 -21.28 25.96
CA LEU A 540 -1.64 -22.51 26.52
C LEU A 540 -2.84 -23.03 25.73
N LYS A 541 -3.18 -22.39 24.60
CA LYS A 541 -4.30 -22.73 23.71
C LYS A 541 -3.78 -23.24 22.36
N ASP A 542 -4.60 -24.06 21.66
CA ASP A 542 -4.29 -24.49 20.29
C ASP A 542 -4.14 -23.26 19.35
N PRO A 543 -2.98 -23.07 18.70
CA PRO A 543 -2.72 -21.89 17.86
C PRO A 543 -3.61 -21.81 16.61
N ARG A 544 -4.35 -22.86 16.31
CA ARG A 544 -5.31 -22.89 15.18
C ARG A 544 -6.62 -22.20 15.50
N ARG A 545 -7.00 -22.08 16.77
CA ARG A 545 -8.27 -21.49 17.20
C ARG A 545 -8.24 -19.97 17.30
N PRO A 546 -9.40 -19.29 17.25
CA PRO A 546 -9.49 -17.86 17.56
C PRO A 546 -8.93 -17.52 18.95
N ILE A 547 -8.54 -16.26 19.17
CA ILE A 547 -8.00 -15.78 20.47
C ILE A 547 -8.98 -16.10 21.61
N GLY A 548 -10.27 -15.86 21.39
CA GLY A 548 -11.34 -16.16 22.34
C GLY A 548 -12.65 -16.46 21.63
N SER A 549 -13.48 -17.30 22.22
CA SER A 549 -14.80 -17.66 21.71
C SER A 549 -15.81 -17.73 22.85
N PHE A 550 -16.78 -16.81 22.86
CA PHE A 550 -17.69 -16.60 23.99
C PHE A 550 -19.14 -16.53 23.52
N ILE A 551 -20.04 -17.07 24.31
CA ILE A 551 -21.46 -16.80 24.18
C ILE A 551 -21.95 -16.02 25.39
N PHE A 552 -22.68 -14.92 25.17
CA PHE A 552 -23.22 -14.05 26.18
C PHE A 552 -24.73 -14.34 26.32
N LEU A 553 -25.13 -14.96 27.42
CA LEU A 553 -26.50 -15.27 27.73
C LEU A 553 -27.10 -14.25 28.69
N GLY A 554 -28.36 -13.87 28.52
CA GLY A 554 -29.04 -12.99 29.45
C GLY A 554 -30.07 -12.08 28.77
N PRO A 555 -30.85 -11.32 29.56
CA PRO A 555 -31.88 -10.45 29.05
C PRO A 555 -31.35 -9.32 28.14
N THR A 556 -32.27 -8.66 27.46
CA THR A 556 -31.92 -7.51 26.59
C THR A 556 -31.54 -6.31 27.47
N GLY A 557 -30.59 -5.51 27.04
CA GLY A 557 -30.20 -4.21 27.65
C GLY A 557 -29.35 -4.30 28.92
N VAL A 558 -28.71 -5.46 29.21
CA VAL A 558 -27.80 -5.65 30.36
C VAL A 558 -26.33 -5.41 30.04
N GLY A 559 -26.01 -5.02 28.79
CA GLY A 559 -24.62 -4.63 28.39
C GLY A 559 -23.87 -5.67 27.58
N LYS A 560 -24.46 -6.74 27.04
CA LYS A 560 -23.81 -7.79 26.23
C LYS A 560 -23.01 -7.19 25.03
N THR A 561 -23.69 -6.43 24.19
CA THR A 561 -23.07 -5.77 23.01
C THR A 561 -22.06 -4.69 23.44
N PHE A 562 -22.33 -3.98 24.55
CA PHE A 562 -21.44 -2.97 25.09
C PHE A 562 -20.11 -3.56 25.59
N LEU A 563 -20.16 -4.73 26.23
CA LEU A 563 -18.94 -5.44 26.64
C LEU A 563 -18.10 -5.85 25.42
N ALA A 564 -18.72 -6.33 24.34
CA ALA A 564 -18.01 -6.64 23.10
C ALA A 564 -17.33 -5.41 22.48
N GLN A 565 -18.01 -4.25 22.49
CA GLN A 565 -17.43 -2.96 22.04
C GLN A 565 -16.26 -2.52 22.92
N THR A 566 -16.41 -2.61 24.22
CA THR A 566 -15.35 -2.24 25.17
C THR A 566 -14.15 -3.17 25.06
N LEU A 567 -14.40 -4.45 24.80
CA LEU A 567 -13.37 -5.46 24.54
C LEU A 567 -12.59 -5.14 23.27
N ALA A 568 -13.26 -4.73 22.19
CA ALA A 568 -12.62 -4.33 20.94
C ALA A 568 -11.71 -3.09 21.16
N GLU A 569 -12.23 -2.08 21.87
CA GLU A 569 -11.46 -0.87 22.21
C GLU A 569 -10.23 -1.20 23.09
N PHE A 570 -10.39 -2.10 24.06
CA PHE A 570 -9.32 -2.49 24.95
C PHE A 570 -8.24 -3.31 24.25
N MET A 571 -8.65 -4.35 23.50
CA MET A 571 -7.73 -5.30 22.86
C MET A 571 -7.03 -4.73 21.64
N PHE A 572 -7.74 -3.96 20.82
CA PHE A 572 -7.27 -3.50 19.51
C PHE A 572 -7.10 -1.98 19.42
N GLY A 573 -7.45 -1.25 20.48
CA GLY A 573 -7.24 0.21 20.56
C GLY A 573 -8.24 1.05 19.77
N ASP A 574 -9.22 0.43 19.11
CA ASP A 574 -10.22 1.09 18.28
C ASP A 574 -11.59 0.45 18.50
N ARG A 575 -12.62 1.25 18.69
CA ARG A 575 -14.02 0.78 18.76
C ARG A 575 -14.50 0.20 17.45
N ASP A 576 -13.99 0.71 16.35
CA ASP A 576 -14.33 0.24 15.01
C ASP A 576 -13.71 -1.14 14.69
N ALA A 577 -12.85 -1.68 15.57
CA ALA A 577 -12.39 -3.06 15.50
C ALA A 577 -13.48 -4.09 15.89
N LEU A 578 -14.75 -3.67 16.03
CA LEU A 578 -15.91 -4.52 16.19
C LEU A 578 -16.58 -4.77 14.83
N ILE A 579 -16.67 -6.04 14.42
CA ILE A 579 -17.48 -6.50 13.29
C ILE A 579 -18.78 -7.06 13.86
N GLN A 580 -19.86 -6.33 13.74
CA GLN A 580 -21.17 -6.75 14.25
C GLN A 580 -22.05 -7.27 13.12
N ILE A 581 -22.62 -8.47 13.32
CA ILE A 581 -23.51 -9.14 12.38
C ILE A 581 -24.77 -9.55 13.14
N ASP A 582 -25.91 -9.02 12.72
CA ASP A 582 -27.22 -9.35 13.30
C ASP A 582 -27.78 -10.62 12.65
N MET A 583 -27.94 -11.69 13.44
CA MET A 583 -28.40 -12.98 12.94
C MET A 583 -29.90 -12.98 12.57
N SER A 584 -30.65 -11.96 12.94
CA SER A 584 -32.02 -11.77 12.48
C SER A 584 -32.13 -11.61 10.96
N GLU A 585 -31.06 -11.11 10.31
CA GLU A 585 -30.97 -10.98 8.85
C GLU A 585 -30.59 -12.29 8.15
N TYR A 586 -30.17 -13.33 8.90
CA TYR A 586 -29.62 -14.59 8.40
C TYR A 586 -30.44 -15.80 8.84
N MET A 587 -31.76 -15.65 8.93
CA MET A 587 -32.68 -16.70 9.31
C MET A 587 -32.95 -17.70 8.18
N GLU A 588 -32.80 -17.28 6.93
CA GLU A 588 -33.06 -18.10 5.75
C GLU A 588 -31.76 -18.65 5.14
N LYS A 589 -31.85 -19.82 4.52
CA LYS A 589 -30.71 -20.49 3.88
C LYS A 589 -30.03 -19.60 2.84
N PHE A 590 -30.81 -18.83 2.09
CA PHE A 590 -30.30 -17.97 1.04
C PHE A 590 -29.51 -16.77 1.60
N THR A 591 -29.94 -16.21 2.71
CA THR A 591 -29.24 -15.11 3.38
C THR A 591 -27.99 -15.59 4.09
N ALA A 592 -27.96 -16.83 4.63
CA ALA A 592 -26.78 -17.40 5.27
C ALA A 592 -25.56 -17.47 4.31
N SER A 593 -25.80 -17.76 3.03
CA SER A 593 -24.72 -17.77 2.03
C SER A 593 -24.08 -16.40 1.78
N ARG A 594 -24.76 -15.30 2.06
CA ARG A 594 -24.20 -13.93 1.94
C ARG A 594 -23.06 -13.66 2.93
N LEU A 595 -22.93 -14.44 4.01
CA LEU A 595 -21.81 -14.29 4.95
C LEU A 595 -20.46 -14.63 4.32
N ILE A 596 -20.43 -15.69 3.49
CA ILE A 596 -19.21 -16.20 2.85
C ILE A 596 -19.16 -15.92 1.34
N GLY A 597 -20.24 -15.35 0.78
CA GLY A 597 -20.41 -15.05 -0.64
C GLY A 597 -21.31 -16.05 -1.36
N SER A 598 -22.01 -15.57 -2.38
CA SER A 598 -22.91 -16.36 -3.19
C SER A 598 -22.16 -17.38 -4.06
N PRO A 599 -22.70 -18.59 -4.29
CA PRO A 599 -22.12 -19.55 -5.23
C PRO A 599 -22.04 -19.01 -6.66
N PRO A 600 -21.15 -19.54 -7.50
CA PRO A 600 -21.06 -19.16 -8.91
C PRO A 600 -22.40 -19.27 -9.64
N GLY A 601 -22.78 -18.22 -10.37
CA GLY A 601 -24.04 -18.17 -11.14
C GLY A 601 -25.22 -17.51 -10.43
N TYR A 602 -25.07 -17.08 -9.18
CA TYR A 602 -26.07 -16.29 -8.46
C TYR A 602 -25.72 -14.80 -8.45
N VAL A 603 -26.76 -13.95 -8.35
CA VAL A 603 -26.59 -12.49 -8.22
C VAL A 603 -25.78 -12.17 -6.96
N GLY A 604 -24.74 -11.32 -7.10
CA GLY A 604 -23.86 -10.94 -5.99
C GLY A 604 -22.63 -11.84 -5.79
N TYR A 605 -22.32 -12.75 -6.73
CA TYR A 605 -21.10 -13.58 -6.68
C TYR A 605 -19.80 -12.76 -6.62
N GLU A 606 -19.76 -11.63 -7.34
CA GLU A 606 -18.58 -10.77 -7.40
C GLU A 606 -18.38 -9.86 -6.16
N GLU A 607 -19.42 -9.67 -5.36
CA GLU A 607 -19.37 -8.76 -4.20
C GLU A 607 -18.63 -9.33 -2.98
N GLY A 608 -18.33 -10.65 -2.96
CA GLY A 608 -17.75 -11.34 -1.81
C GLY A 608 -18.72 -11.46 -0.63
N GLY A 609 -18.36 -12.25 0.40
CA GLY A 609 -19.20 -12.41 1.60
C GLY A 609 -19.00 -11.28 2.60
N GLN A 610 -20.06 -10.86 3.27
CA GLN A 610 -20.02 -9.78 4.25
C GLN A 610 -19.06 -10.07 5.42
N LEU A 611 -19.12 -11.26 6.00
CA LEU A 611 -18.22 -11.68 7.07
C LEU A 611 -16.79 -11.85 6.54
N SER A 612 -16.64 -12.56 5.41
CA SER A 612 -15.32 -12.84 4.83
C SER A 612 -14.57 -11.57 4.43
N GLU A 613 -15.24 -10.61 3.79
CA GLU A 613 -14.63 -9.33 3.43
C GLU A 613 -14.34 -8.43 4.64
N ALA A 614 -15.24 -8.41 5.64
CA ALA A 614 -15.01 -7.62 6.86
C ALA A 614 -13.77 -8.12 7.63
N VAL A 615 -13.65 -9.45 7.83
CA VAL A 615 -12.49 -10.04 8.53
C VAL A 615 -11.22 -9.95 7.69
N ARG A 616 -11.30 -10.06 6.37
CA ARG A 616 -10.16 -9.88 5.48
C ARG A 616 -9.58 -8.45 5.58
N ARG A 617 -10.46 -7.45 5.66
CA ARG A 617 -10.04 -6.04 5.82
C ARG A 617 -9.52 -5.75 7.21
N ARG A 618 -10.06 -6.40 8.24
CA ARG A 618 -9.68 -6.21 9.65
C ARG A 618 -9.47 -7.59 10.32
N PRO A 619 -8.31 -8.23 10.11
CA PRO A 619 -8.02 -9.55 10.66
C PRO A 619 -7.86 -9.56 12.19
N TYR A 620 -7.74 -8.38 12.79
CA TYR A 620 -7.69 -8.16 14.25
C TYR A 620 -8.97 -7.44 14.67
N ALA A 621 -9.96 -8.19 15.06
CA ALA A 621 -11.27 -7.65 15.40
C ALA A 621 -11.99 -8.54 16.43
N VAL A 622 -12.93 -7.94 17.12
CA VAL A 622 -13.99 -8.68 17.81
C VAL A 622 -15.11 -8.90 16.79
N VAL A 623 -15.45 -10.15 16.51
CA VAL A 623 -16.59 -10.49 15.66
C VAL A 623 -17.76 -10.83 16.55
N LEU A 624 -18.79 -10.01 16.49
CA LEU A 624 -20.02 -10.16 17.28
C LEU A 624 -21.16 -10.69 16.42
N PHE A 625 -21.64 -11.87 16.73
CA PHE A 625 -22.89 -12.43 16.19
C PHE A 625 -24.01 -12.13 17.16
N ASP A 626 -24.88 -11.19 16.81
CA ASP A 626 -25.98 -10.76 17.67
C ASP A 626 -27.20 -11.65 17.43
N GLU A 627 -27.89 -12.05 18.51
CA GLU A 627 -29.09 -12.93 18.51
C GLU A 627 -28.88 -14.29 17.79
N ILE A 628 -27.79 -14.99 18.17
CA ILE A 628 -27.35 -16.24 17.52
C ILE A 628 -28.41 -17.34 17.46
N GLU A 629 -29.35 -17.33 18.37
CA GLU A 629 -30.48 -18.28 18.38
C GLU A 629 -31.40 -18.16 17.17
N LYS A 630 -31.36 -17.04 16.46
CA LYS A 630 -32.15 -16.80 15.24
C LYS A 630 -31.43 -17.26 13.96
N ALA A 631 -30.16 -17.60 14.05
CA ALA A 631 -29.36 -17.97 12.89
C ALA A 631 -29.80 -19.26 12.23
N HIS A 632 -29.75 -19.31 10.89
CA HIS A 632 -29.99 -20.55 10.15
C HIS A 632 -28.93 -21.62 10.53
N PRO A 633 -29.27 -22.93 10.52
CA PRO A 633 -28.36 -24.03 10.85
C PRO A 633 -27.06 -24.03 10.07
N ASP A 634 -27.04 -23.55 8.82
CA ASP A 634 -25.83 -23.45 8.01
C ASP A 634 -24.81 -22.41 8.58
N VAL A 635 -25.31 -21.36 9.24
CA VAL A 635 -24.45 -20.40 9.97
C VAL A 635 -23.77 -21.08 11.15
N MET A 636 -24.52 -21.96 11.86
CA MET A 636 -23.96 -22.73 12.98
C MET A 636 -22.84 -23.68 12.50
N HIS A 637 -23.00 -24.28 11.33
CA HIS A 637 -21.94 -25.11 10.73
C HIS A 637 -20.69 -24.29 10.34
N LEU A 638 -20.88 -23.09 9.81
CA LEU A 638 -19.81 -22.17 9.52
C LEU A 638 -19.05 -21.76 10.79
N LEU A 639 -19.79 -21.45 11.87
CA LEU A 639 -19.19 -21.10 13.15
C LEU A 639 -18.40 -22.26 13.75
N LEU A 640 -18.89 -23.51 13.63
CA LEU A 640 -18.14 -24.69 14.04
C LEU A 640 -16.78 -24.78 13.36
N GLN A 641 -16.70 -24.51 12.06
CA GLN A 641 -15.45 -24.51 11.32
C GLN A 641 -14.52 -23.39 11.81
N ILE A 642 -15.05 -22.18 12.04
CA ILE A 642 -14.27 -21.05 12.59
C ILE A 642 -13.68 -21.40 13.97
N LEU A 643 -14.50 -21.99 14.84
CA LEU A 643 -14.11 -22.31 16.21
C LEU A 643 -13.08 -23.45 16.30
N GLU A 644 -13.03 -24.36 15.30
CA GLU A 644 -12.10 -25.50 15.27
C GLU A 644 -10.84 -25.20 14.50
N ASP A 645 -10.98 -24.79 13.24
CA ASP A 645 -9.86 -24.58 12.29
C ASP A 645 -9.32 -23.15 12.28
N GLY A 646 -10.07 -22.18 12.84
CA GLY A 646 -9.76 -20.76 12.78
C GLY A 646 -9.73 -20.18 11.37
N LYS A 647 -10.25 -20.90 10.38
CA LYS A 647 -10.24 -20.49 8.97
C LYS A 647 -11.50 -20.95 8.26
N ILE A 648 -11.97 -20.15 7.31
CA ILE A 648 -13.03 -20.55 6.39
C ILE A 648 -12.58 -20.31 4.95
N THR A 649 -13.22 -20.99 4.00
CA THR A 649 -13.05 -20.74 2.58
C THR A 649 -14.26 -20.00 2.04
N ASP A 650 -14.07 -18.85 1.43
CA ASP A 650 -15.16 -18.07 0.83
C ASP A 650 -15.60 -18.66 -0.53
N SER A 651 -16.65 -18.09 -1.12
CA SER A 651 -17.17 -18.50 -2.42
C SER A 651 -16.17 -18.34 -3.57
N LEU A 652 -15.16 -17.48 -3.42
CA LEU A 652 -14.09 -17.26 -4.38
C LEU A 652 -12.91 -18.22 -4.17
N GLY A 653 -13.00 -19.16 -3.22
CA GLY A 653 -11.92 -20.10 -2.90
C GLY A 653 -10.80 -19.51 -2.03
N ARG A 654 -10.95 -18.29 -1.50
CA ARG A 654 -9.96 -17.64 -0.65
C ARG A 654 -10.11 -18.13 0.80
N LYS A 655 -8.99 -18.38 1.46
CA LYS A 655 -8.96 -18.75 2.88
C LYS A 655 -8.96 -17.49 3.74
N ILE A 656 -9.98 -17.34 4.58
CA ILE A 656 -10.13 -16.24 5.53
C ILE A 656 -9.70 -16.72 6.91
N ASP A 657 -8.83 -15.97 7.55
CA ASP A 657 -8.18 -16.33 8.82
C ASP A 657 -8.83 -15.61 10.01
N PHE A 658 -9.36 -16.39 10.96
CA PHE A 658 -9.99 -15.93 12.20
C PHE A 658 -9.13 -16.15 13.45
N ARG A 659 -7.91 -16.67 13.31
CA ARG A 659 -7.05 -16.99 14.47
C ARG A 659 -6.69 -15.77 15.33
N ASN A 660 -6.70 -14.60 14.72
CA ASN A 660 -6.42 -13.34 15.40
C ASN A 660 -7.69 -12.57 15.79
N THR A 661 -8.86 -13.18 15.72
CA THR A 661 -10.13 -12.57 16.12
C THR A 661 -10.60 -13.10 17.47
N ILE A 662 -11.47 -12.33 18.13
CA ILE A 662 -12.26 -12.76 19.28
C ILE A 662 -13.69 -12.94 18.80
N ILE A 663 -14.22 -14.14 18.91
CA ILE A 663 -15.58 -14.46 18.51
C ILE A 663 -16.50 -14.29 19.72
N THR A 664 -17.46 -13.40 19.61
CA THR A 664 -18.49 -13.18 20.64
C THR A 664 -19.88 -13.40 20.02
N MET A 665 -20.75 -14.03 20.74
CA MET A 665 -22.13 -14.28 20.32
C MET A 665 -23.05 -13.83 21.42
N THR A 666 -24.15 -13.14 21.11
CA THR A 666 -25.18 -12.82 22.11
C THR A 666 -26.38 -13.69 21.91
N SER A 667 -27.06 -14.02 23.00
CA SER A 667 -28.31 -14.74 22.97
C SER A 667 -29.23 -14.28 24.09
N ASN A 668 -30.52 -14.29 23.79
CA ASN A 668 -31.59 -13.99 24.73
C ASN A 668 -32.29 -15.28 25.22
N VAL A 669 -31.72 -16.45 24.94
CA VAL A 669 -32.28 -17.76 25.39
C VAL A 669 -32.36 -17.77 26.92
N GLY A 670 -33.49 -18.22 27.42
CA GLY A 670 -33.80 -18.28 28.87
C GLY A 670 -34.22 -16.94 29.50
N ALA A 671 -34.28 -15.83 28.75
CA ALA A 671 -34.73 -14.53 29.26
C ALA A 671 -36.18 -14.60 29.85
N ASP A 672 -37.03 -15.45 29.28
CA ASP A 672 -38.41 -15.64 29.76
C ASP A 672 -38.46 -16.34 31.13
N ILE A 673 -37.50 -17.17 31.47
CA ILE A 673 -37.40 -17.82 32.79
C ILE A 673 -37.08 -16.75 33.84
N LEU A 674 -36.22 -15.84 33.53
CA LEU A 674 -35.85 -14.71 34.38
C LEU A 674 -37.04 -13.77 34.62
N ARG A 675 -37.85 -13.53 33.61
CA ARG A 675 -39.07 -12.70 33.69
C ARG A 675 -40.17 -13.34 34.59
N ARG A 676 -40.39 -14.65 34.50
CA ARG A 676 -41.40 -15.36 35.30
C ARG A 676 -41.07 -15.35 36.80
N GLN A 677 -39.79 -15.34 37.17
CA GLN A 677 -39.40 -15.27 38.59
C GLN A 677 -39.67 -13.89 39.20
N THR A 678 -39.49 -12.81 38.39
CA THR A 678 -39.77 -11.45 38.84
C THR A 678 -41.28 -11.20 39.04
N THR A 679 -42.16 -11.92 38.34
CA THR A 679 -43.60 -11.76 38.41
C THR A 679 -44.21 -12.54 39.57
N MET A 680 -43.54 -13.52 40.16
CA MET A 680 -44.01 -14.31 41.30
C MET A 680 -43.67 -13.73 42.68
N GLY A 681 -43.60 -12.43 42.85
CA GLY A 681 -43.76 -11.78 44.15
C GLY A 681 -42.46 -11.52 44.95
N PHE A 682 -41.30 -11.56 44.36
CA PHE A 682 -40.12 -11.02 44.99
C PHE A 682 -39.80 -9.63 44.42
N ALA A 683 -40.21 -8.61 45.17
CA ALA A 683 -39.73 -7.23 44.92
C ALA A 683 -38.22 -7.21 44.92
N ALA A 684 -37.61 -6.72 43.85
CA ALA A 684 -36.15 -6.58 43.63
C ALA A 684 -35.58 -5.52 44.58
N THR A 685 -35.44 -5.82 45.86
CA THR A 685 -34.89 -4.95 46.89
C THR A 685 -33.70 -5.55 47.63
N LYS A 686 -33.30 -6.78 47.32
CA LYS A 686 -32.04 -7.34 47.86
C LYS A 686 -31.18 -7.88 46.69
N PRO A 687 -29.84 -7.70 46.72
CA PRO A 687 -28.96 -8.37 45.81
C PRO A 687 -29.19 -9.89 45.94
N LEU A 688 -29.32 -10.59 44.79
CA LEU A 688 -29.44 -12.07 44.76
C LEU A 688 -28.25 -12.64 45.54
N GLY A 689 -28.51 -13.51 46.53
CA GLY A 689 -27.44 -14.22 47.20
C GLY A 689 -26.64 -15.09 46.20
N GLU A 690 -25.36 -15.33 46.39
CA GLU A 690 -24.49 -16.13 45.52
C GLU A 690 -25.15 -17.48 45.12
N HIS A 691 -25.83 -18.14 46.02
CA HIS A 691 -26.57 -19.42 45.75
C HIS A 691 -27.74 -19.26 44.80
N GLU A 692 -28.44 -18.14 44.82
CA GLU A 692 -29.55 -17.89 43.88
C GLU A 692 -29.08 -17.60 42.47
N PHE A 693 -27.91 -16.92 42.37
CA PHE A 693 -27.26 -16.67 41.07
C PHE A 693 -26.74 -17.98 40.46
N GLU A 694 -26.07 -18.83 41.22
CA GLU A 694 -25.61 -20.15 40.75
C GLU A 694 -26.77 -21.00 40.23
N ALA A 695 -27.87 -21.09 40.95
CA ALA A 695 -29.07 -21.81 40.53
C ALA A 695 -29.70 -21.23 39.23
N MET A 696 -29.64 -19.92 39.08
CA MET A 696 -30.11 -19.24 37.87
C MET A 696 -29.20 -19.52 36.68
N ARG A 697 -27.90 -19.43 36.89
CA ARG A 697 -26.87 -19.74 35.89
C ARG A 697 -27.06 -21.17 35.38
N ASP A 698 -27.19 -22.15 36.27
CA ASP A 698 -27.35 -23.54 35.88
C ASP A 698 -28.61 -23.76 35.03
N ARG A 699 -29.72 -23.13 35.35
CA ARG A 699 -30.95 -23.18 34.55
C ARG A 699 -30.77 -22.55 33.16
N LEU A 700 -30.09 -21.40 33.06
CA LEU A 700 -29.81 -20.77 31.78
C LEU A 700 -28.86 -21.62 30.92
N LEU A 701 -27.89 -22.27 31.56
CA LEU A 701 -27.02 -23.24 30.88
C LEU A 701 -27.76 -24.46 30.39
N GLU A 702 -28.75 -24.98 31.15
CA GLU A 702 -29.61 -26.06 30.69
C GLU A 702 -30.48 -25.67 29.51
N GLU A 703 -31.07 -24.47 29.51
CA GLU A 703 -31.83 -23.98 28.35
C GLU A 703 -30.93 -23.74 27.12
N ALA A 704 -29.75 -23.21 27.32
CA ALA A 704 -28.77 -23.06 26.23
C ALA A 704 -28.39 -24.42 25.61
N LYS A 705 -28.23 -25.47 26.42
CA LYS A 705 -27.99 -26.85 25.95
C LYS A 705 -29.14 -27.46 25.16
N LYS A 706 -30.38 -26.97 25.34
CA LYS A 706 -31.55 -27.41 24.54
C LYS A 706 -31.56 -26.74 23.16
N VAL A 707 -31.09 -25.49 23.07
CA VAL A 707 -31.09 -24.69 21.83
C VAL A 707 -29.84 -24.98 20.99
N PHE A 708 -28.67 -25.02 21.62
CA PHE A 708 -27.38 -25.21 20.93
C PHE A 708 -26.94 -26.67 21.06
N LYS A 709 -26.45 -27.22 19.94
CA LYS A 709 -25.91 -28.59 19.93
C LYS A 709 -24.71 -28.73 20.89
N PRO A 710 -24.57 -29.87 21.58
CA PRO A 710 -23.43 -30.10 22.49
C PRO A 710 -22.07 -29.91 21.85
N GLU A 711 -21.97 -30.28 20.57
CA GLU A 711 -20.73 -30.08 19.76
C GLU A 711 -20.33 -28.62 19.65
N PHE A 712 -21.29 -27.71 19.52
CA PHE A 712 -21.05 -26.27 19.46
C PHE A 712 -20.59 -25.72 20.81
N ILE A 713 -21.29 -26.10 21.87
CA ILE A 713 -20.99 -25.66 23.25
C ILE A 713 -19.59 -26.07 23.68
N ASN A 714 -19.17 -27.31 23.35
CA ASN A 714 -17.84 -27.83 23.73
C ASN A 714 -16.67 -27.15 23.01
N ARG A 715 -16.92 -26.36 21.97
CA ARG A 715 -15.88 -25.63 21.24
C ARG A 715 -15.73 -24.19 21.69
N LEU A 716 -16.64 -23.70 22.52
CA LEU A 716 -16.54 -22.39 23.15
C LEU A 716 -15.52 -22.40 24.29
N ASP A 717 -14.85 -21.27 24.48
CA ASP A 717 -13.96 -21.09 25.62
C ASP A 717 -14.73 -20.90 26.93
N ASP A 718 -15.86 -20.18 26.85
CA ASP A 718 -16.75 -20.03 28.01
C ASP A 718 -18.17 -19.58 27.58
N ILE A 719 -19.14 -19.85 28.46
CA ILE A 719 -20.52 -19.38 28.38
C ILE A 719 -20.74 -18.40 29.53
N ILE A 720 -20.93 -17.14 29.18
CA ILE A 720 -20.99 -16.03 30.13
C ILE A 720 -22.44 -15.62 30.34
N VAL A 721 -22.90 -15.71 31.57
CA VAL A 721 -24.27 -15.34 31.97
C VAL A 721 -24.26 -13.91 32.49
N PHE A 722 -25.09 -13.07 31.87
CA PHE A 722 -25.38 -11.71 32.30
C PHE A 722 -26.61 -11.66 33.18
N HIS A 723 -26.50 -10.98 34.29
CA HIS A 723 -27.64 -10.81 35.21
C HIS A 723 -28.36 -9.48 34.99
N GLN A 724 -29.51 -9.34 35.58
CA GLN A 724 -30.29 -8.10 35.55
C GLN A 724 -29.56 -7.03 36.37
N LEU A 725 -29.62 -5.79 35.87
CA LEU A 725 -29.01 -4.64 36.51
C LEU A 725 -29.80 -4.25 37.78
N THR A 726 -29.08 -4.02 38.87
CA THR A 726 -29.66 -3.52 40.13
C THR A 726 -29.89 -2.00 40.05
N LYS A 727 -30.61 -1.44 41.02
CA LYS A 727 -30.83 0.00 41.11
C LYS A 727 -29.47 0.77 41.29
N GLU A 728 -28.52 0.17 41.99
CA GLU A 728 -27.19 0.69 42.20
C GLU A 728 -26.37 0.70 40.89
N ASP A 729 -26.47 -0.37 40.10
CA ASP A 729 -25.84 -0.44 38.77
C ASP A 729 -26.40 0.64 37.81
N LEU A 730 -27.74 0.80 37.84
CA LEU A 730 -28.38 1.84 37.02
C LEU A 730 -27.94 3.25 37.39
N MET A 731 -27.71 3.49 38.70
CA MET A 731 -27.17 4.77 39.17
C MET A 731 -25.76 5.05 38.58
N GLN A 732 -24.88 4.05 38.65
CA GLN A 732 -23.54 4.16 38.07
C GLN A 732 -23.59 4.32 36.55
N ILE A 733 -24.53 3.65 35.86
CA ILE A 733 -24.71 3.78 34.40
C ILE A 733 -25.13 5.21 34.04
N VAL A 734 -26.09 5.79 34.78
CA VAL A 734 -26.49 7.19 34.60
C VAL A 734 -25.30 8.12 34.82
N GLU A 735 -24.50 7.92 35.87
CA GLU A 735 -23.30 8.72 36.12
C GLU A 735 -22.29 8.66 34.98
N LEU A 736 -22.07 7.48 34.41
CA LEU A 736 -21.17 7.32 33.25
C LEU A 736 -21.71 8.00 31.99
N GLU A 737 -23.00 7.90 31.71
CA GLU A 737 -23.63 8.58 30.55
C GLU A 737 -23.63 10.09 30.73
N VAL A 738 -23.98 10.59 31.92
CA VAL A 738 -23.93 11.99 32.27
C VAL A 738 -22.49 12.53 32.20
N ALA A 739 -21.48 11.78 32.66
CA ALA A 739 -20.07 12.16 32.56
C ALA A 739 -19.61 12.39 31.11
N LYS A 740 -20.19 11.69 30.13
CA LYS A 740 -19.91 11.93 28.70
C LYS A 740 -20.44 13.30 28.25
N VAL A 741 -21.66 13.66 28.72
CA VAL A 741 -22.26 14.98 28.48
C VAL A 741 -21.43 16.07 29.13
N LEU A 742 -21.09 15.89 30.42
CA LEU A 742 -20.28 16.85 31.18
C LEU A 742 -18.93 17.14 30.53
N ARG A 743 -18.25 16.13 29.95
CA ARG A 743 -17.00 16.36 29.22
C ARG A 743 -17.18 17.25 28.00
N ARG A 744 -18.28 17.07 27.25
CA ARG A 744 -18.62 17.91 26.07
C ARG A 744 -18.96 19.35 26.46
N VAL A 745 -19.65 19.50 27.59
CA VAL A 745 -20.06 20.81 28.12
C VAL A 745 -18.85 21.55 28.75
N LYS A 746 -17.98 20.82 29.43
CA LYS A 746 -16.73 21.37 29.99
C LYS A 746 -15.80 21.95 28.92
N ALA A 747 -15.85 21.40 27.69
CA ALA A 747 -15.12 21.98 26.55
C ALA A 747 -15.65 23.37 26.13
N LYS A 748 -16.82 23.80 26.68
CA LYS A 748 -17.41 25.13 26.53
C LYS A 748 -17.30 26.00 27.79
N ASP A 749 -16.44 25.58 28.75
CA ASP A 749 -16.21 26.24 30.04
C ASP A 749 -17.47 26.39 30.91
N VAL A 750 -18.39 25.42 30.87
CA VAL A 750 -19.58 25.38 31.74
C VAL A 750 -19.50 24.14 32.62
N HIS A 751 -19.85 24.27 33.90
CA HIS A 751 -19.90 23.18 34.86
C HIS A 751 -21.36 22.82 35.19
N ILE A 752 -21.69 21.53 35.15
CA ILE A 752 -23.00 21.01 35.52
C ILE A 752 -22.84 20.05 36.70
N GLU A 753 -23.66 20.23 37.74
CA GLU A 753 -23.75 19.33 38.89
C GLU A 753 -25.19 18.78 38.99
N LEU A 754 -25.32 17.44 39.01
CA LEU A 754 -26.60 16.79 39.14
C LEU A 754 -26.86 16.34 40.58
N ASP A 755 -28.04 16.70 41.07
CA ASP A 755 -28.57 16.21 42.35
C ASP A 755 -28.97 14.75 42.27
N GLN A 756 -29.09 14.11 43.41
CA GLN A 756 -29.59 12.74 43.56
C GLN A 756 -31.00 12.59 42.92
N SER A 757 -31.86 13.60 43.13
CA SER A 757 -33.23 13.62 42.54
C SER A 757 -33.24 13.61 41.02
N ALA A 758 -32.28 14.31 40.37
CA ALA A 758 -32.14 14.32 38.92
C ALA A 758 -31.67 12.97 38.39
N LYS A 759 -30.76 12.31 39.08
CA LYS A 759 -30.28 10.97 38.72
C LYS A 759 -31.44 9.93 38.83
N GLU A 760 -32.19 9.97 39.91
CA GLU A 760 -33.35 9.07 40.12
C GLU A 760 -34.42 9.29 39.06
N PHE A 761 -34.70 10.53 38.66
CA PHE A 761 -35.61 10.87 37.58
C PHE A 761 -35.11 10.29 36.24
N LEU A 762 -33.83 10.42 35.92
CA LEU A 762 -33.24 9.85 34.70
C LEU A 762 -33.37 8.31 34.69
N ILE A 763 -33.17 7.65 35.83
CA ILE A 763 -33.35 6.20 35.96
C ILE A 763 -34.81 5.82 35.72
N GLU A 764 -35.77 6.54 36.33
CA GLU A 764 -37.22 6.27 36.15
C GLU A 764 -37.64 6.37 34.67
N LYS A 765 -37.12 7.34 33.93
CA LYS A 765 -37.42 7.55 32.52
C LYS A 765 -36.59 6.71 31.57
N GLY A 766 -35.40 6.27 31.99
CA GLY A 766 -34.43 5.55 31.19
C GLY A 766 -34.39 4.03 31.38
N TYR A 767 -35.02 3.49 32.40
CA TYR A 767 -35.11 2.07 32.64
C TYR A 767 -36.46 1.51 32.21
N ASP A 768 -36.42 0.46 31.42
CA ASP A 768 -37.60 -0.28 30.99
C ASP A 768 -37.40 -1.77 31.35
N PRO A 769 -38.38 -2.43 32.03
CA PRO A 769 -38.24 -3.84 32.39
C PRO A 769 -38.06 -4.78 31.19
N GLN A 770 -38.51 -4.37 29.99
CA GLN A 770 -38.36 -5.18 28.77
C GLN A 770 -37.03 -4.90 28.02
N TYR A 771 -36.57 -3.66 28.02
CA TYR A 771 -35.40 -3.21 27.25
C TYR A 771 -34.17 -2.92 28.13
N GLY A 772 -34.27 -3.10 29.45
CA GLY A 772 -33.20 -2.87 30.40
C GLY A 772 -32.72 -1.41 30.42
N ALA A 773 -31.42 -1.19 30.50
CA ALA A 773 -30.79 0.14 30.45
C ALA A 773 -30.63 0.72 29.04
N ARG A 774 -31.10 0.04 27.99
CA ARG A 774 -30.95 0.49 26.59
C ARG A 774 -31.54 1.88 26.32
N PRO A 775 -32.73 2.25 26.90
CA PRO A 775 -33.27 3.59 26.72
C PRO A 775 -32.57 4.68 27.52
N MET A 776 -31.67 4.33 28.47
CA MET A 776 -31.01 5.29 29.38
C MET A 776 -30.28 6.43 28.64
N ARG A 777 -29.56 6.11 27.59
CA ARG A 777 -28.88 7.11 26.79
C ARG A 777 -29.87 8.11 26.16
N ARG A 778 -30.97 7.62 25.63
CA ARG A 778 -32.02 8.47 25.06
C ARG A 778 -32.71 9.32 26.13
N ALA A 779 -32.83 8.80 27.34
CA ALA A 779 -33.35 9.57 28.45
C ALA A 779 -32.42 10.72 28.84
N VAL A 780 -31.12 10.48 28.90
CA VAL A 780 -30.13 11.53 29.12
C VAL A 780 -30.13 12.55 28.00
N GLU A 781 -30.16 12.13 26.73
CA GLU A 781 -30.27 13.02 25.57
C GLU A 781 -31.54 13.88 25.68
N ARG A 782 -32.70 13.27 25.82
CA ARG A 782 -34.00 13.95 25.77
C ARG A 782 -34.30 14.84 26.97
N TYR A 783 -33.93 14.42 28.17
CA TYR A 783 -34.30 15.12 29.41
C TYR A 783 -33.18 16.02 29.98
N LEU A 784 -31.92 15.75 29.65
CA LEU A 784 -30.80 16.54 30.12
C LEU A 784 -30.16 17.35 28.97
N GLU A 785 -29.72 16.70 27.89
CA GLU A 785 -28.96 17.40 26.81
C GLU A 785 -29.83 18.41 26.05
N ASP A 786 -31.02 17.99 25.58
CA ASP A 786 -31.90 18.86 24.80
C ASP A 786 -32.35 20.10 25.58
N PRO A 787 -32.90 19.98 26.83
CA PRO A 787 -33.27 21.15 27.60
C PRO A 787 -32.09 22.05 27.98
N PHE A 788 -30.95 21.45 28.31
CA PHE A 788 -29.75 22.21 28.60
C PHE A 788 -29.25 23.01 27.39
N ALA A 789 -29.30 22.41 26.20
CA ALA A 789 -28.95 23.10 24.96
C ALA A 789 -29.89 24.29 24.68
N GLU A 790 -31.21 24.17 25.01
CA GLU A 790 -32.13 25.27 24.92
C GLU A 790 -31.77 26.41 25.91
N GLU A 791 -31.42 26.10 27.16
CA GLU A 791 -31.01 27.09 28.15
C GLU A 791 -29.72 27.83 27.74
N LEU A 792 -28.76 27.11 27.16
CA LEU A 792 -27.55 27.70 26.56
C LEU A 792 -27.89 28.64 25.40
N LEU A 793 -28.79 28.25 24.49
CA LEU A 793 -29.19 29.05 23.32
C LEU A 793 -30.02 30.30 23.71
N ARG A 794 -30.82 30.21 24.78
CA ARG A 794 -31.56 31.33 25.35
C ARG A 794 -30.65 32.35 26.07
N GLY A 795 -29.38 31.95 26.31
CA GLY A 795 -28.43 32.82 27.04
C GLY A 795 -28.62 32.85 28.56
N ASN A 796 -29.42 31.90 29.09
CA ASN A 796 -29.65 31.78 30.55
C ASN A 796 -28.43 31.19 31.27
N VAL A 797 -27.57 30.48 30.54
CA VAL A 797 -26.29 29.89 31.01
C VAL A 797 -25.14 30.54 30.23
N LYS A 798 -24.16 31.07 30.93
CA LYS A 798 -22.97 31.76 30.37
C LYS A 798 -21.71 30.93 30.58
N VAL A 799 -20.69 31.21 29.82
CA VAL A 799 -19.35 30.64 29.97
C VAL A 799 -18.82 30.99 31.37
N GLY A 800 -18.41 29.97 32.12
CA GLY A 800 -17.96 30.08 33.51
C GLY A 800 -19.02 29.83 34.59
N ASP A 801 -20.29 29.58 34.21
CA ASP A 801 -21.34 29.30 35.18
C ASP A 801 -21.31 27.86 35.69
N VAL A 802 -21.75 27.69 36.94
CA VAL A 802 -22.03 26.38 37.57
C VAL A 802 -23.54 26.18 37.58
N VAL A 803 -24.01 25.13 36.89
CA VAL A 803 -25.43 24.82 36.76
C VAL A 803 -25.78 23.64 37.64
N HIS A 804 -26.65 23.83 38.63
CA HIS A 804 -27.21 22.73 39.42
C HIS A 804 -28.50 22.18 38.76
N VAL A 805 -28.57 20.89 38.60
CA VAL A 805 -29.70 20.22 37.95
C VAL A 805 -30.41 19.34 38.98
N GLY A 806 -31.64 19.66 39.29
CA GLY A 806 -32.52 18.90 40.15
C GLY A 806 -33.79 18.43 39.43
N ALA A 807 -34.62 17.59 40.07
CA ALA A 807 -35.89 17.17 39.52
C ALA A 807 -37.05 17.77 40.34
N ALA A 808 -37.96 18.46 39.63
CA ALA A 808 -39.19 18.99 40.22
C ALA A 808 -40.33 18.89 39.19
N ASN A 809 -41.56 18.54 39.72
CA ASN A 809 -42.77 18.41 38.91
C ASN A 809 -42.65 17.55 37.65
N GLY A 810 -41.85 16.44 37.72
CA GLY A 810 -41.69 15.54 36.61
C GLY A 810 -40.83 16.03 35.45
N LYS A 811 -39.97 17.04 35.70
CA LYS A 811 -39.00 17.61 34.75
C LYS A 811 -37.70 17.94 35.47
N LEU A 812 -36.61 17.98 34.72
CA LEU A 812 -35.35 18.53 35.22
C LEU A 812 -35.42 20.08 35.22
N VAL A 813 -34.95 20.64 36.32
CA VAL A 813 -34.88 22.12 36.53
C VAL A 813 -33.42 22.52 36.63
N PHE A 814 -33.05 23.52 35.85
CA PHE A 814 -31.69 24.06 35.78
C PHE A 814 -31.62 25.36 36.61
N SER A 815 -30.76 25.41 37.61
CA SER A 815 -30.50 26.60 38.43
C SER A 815 -29.03 26.98 38.30
N VAL A 816 -28.78 28.22 37.91
CA VAL A 816 -27.43 28.76 37.79
C VAL A 816 -26.99 29.28 39.16
N ALA A 817 -25.95 28.75 39.74
CA ALA A 817 -25.33 29.32 40.93
C ALA A 817 -24.57 30.60 40.53
N ALA A 818 -24.84 31.72 41.20
CA ALA A 818 -24.06 32.92 41.01
C ALA A 818 -22.56 32.63 41.31
N PRO A 819 -21.61 33.13 40.50
CA PRO A 819 -20.19 32.91 40.79
C PRO A 819 -19.85 33.45 42.18
N ALA A 820 -19.24 32.57 43.02
CA ALA A 820 -18.74 32.91 44.34
C ALA A 820 -17.65 33.99 44.19
N GLY A 821 -18.01 35.24 44.31
CA GLY A 821 -17.08 36.39 44.19
C GLY A 821 -17.68 37.75 43.94
N SER A 822 -18.90 38.03 44.43
CA SER A 822 -19.34 39.42 44.57
C SER A 822 -19.81 39.66 46.01
N GLU A 823 -18.88 39.89 46.92
CA GLU A 823 -19.19 40.59 48.18
C GLU A 823 -19.74 41.94 47.84
N ALA A 824 -20.96 42.14 48.33
CA ALA A 824 -21.67 43.39 48.19
C ALA A 824 -20.88 44.53 48.89
N ALA A 825 -20.42 45.50 48.13
CA ALA A 825 -20.05 46.79 48.65
C ALA A 825 -21.33 47.50 49.14
N SER A 826 -21.48 47.57 50.47
CA SER A 826 -22.50 48.38 51.14
C SER A 826 -22.27 49.86 50.84
N PRO A 827 -23.32 50.65 50.51
CA PRO A 827 -23.17 52.09 50.41
C PRO A 827 -23.21 52.71 51.77
N SER A 828 -22.17 53.46 52.12
CA SER A 828 -22.18 54.48 53.16
C SER A 828 -22.39 55.85 52.53
#